data_63491f90eb6f68c489c7e783909ade68
#
_entry.id   63491f90eb6f68c489c7e783909ade68
#
_cell.length_a   1.000
_cell.length_b   1.000
_cell.length_c   1.000
_cell.angle_alpha   90.00
_cell.angle_beta   90.00
_cell.angle_gamma   90.00
#
_symmetry.space_group_name_H-M   'P 1'
#
loop_
_entity.id
_entity.type
_entity.pdbx_description
1 polymer ?
#
loop_
_entity_poly.entity_id
_entity_poly.type
_entity_poly.pdbx_seq_one_letter_code
_entity_poly.pdbx_strand_id
1 'polypeptide(L)'
;MLPGDGSKGKGGLQAAFLFFLFALSVLASGKYYQFVLGFLRVAVFLFAGAWLWRRARDPLDVPAYALILSGFSLLSIGHAFSSVYVWVSFQHSLNISLAAILLGIAVVLFRQDSRSFSWSGFLPVLAALAVLEIAMAVHQRLTIGTSRPHGSFSNPMFLSEFLAVGALFFASGLLGEWSKGSRRRIAYGGAAVFFLTGALSLTGSRGVAVALVPALMVLVVSHFGVSRGAKAFLLLLPALVVLGWHSMSRFFGPDVYNYGRWAFWRSALRVFESHPFGVGLGGYKYYWFTTQEPFTAAFRHFAKSAVTPHNEYLEVLTGLGFPGLILFLAVLLLPLWYAVQGWKGVPEDRRWVAAGALAGLVLTGTNALFNFNLHEFGVVFTDVLLLGILWASLPESAMGKRFEIPSFLSKAAAVLVVLLGLASASLLAGAVTYMRGEALVRTKEYPSAEKAFRAASRMDPFRAIIPDALSALKYRRYIAANRAKDPRAVELLVSSIQWQEKARSLCPMEQGFHYRLANLYFEKYLLGGERRDLESALGMTGETLKVNPYLVEALWNRAQAFLYLGRAEDSVGTLERAVIVEPNFCRGYAKLAELTKGKDEPQSRTWEARAEICREAARGRTLEESERWLVEDPGPRSITEAERNGDGEPDLPSGFSPSR
;
A
#
# COMPACT_ATOMS: atom_id res chain seq x y z
N MET A 1 -21.11 -41.44 -19.57
CA MET A 1 -22.04 -41.49 -18.44
C MET A 1 -22.03 -40.12 -17.74
N LEU A 2 -23.13 -39.37 -17.91
CA LEU A 2 -23.33 -38.08 -17.21
C LEU A 2 -23.61 -38.39 -15.74
N PRO A 3 -22.98 -37.71 -14.78
CA PRO A 3 -23.32 -37.89 -13.38
C PRO A 3 -24.68 -37.26 -13.11
N GLY A 4 -25.51 -38.01 -12.38
CA GLY A 4 -26.88 -37.65 -12.08
C GLY A 4 -27.06 -36.38 -11.24
N ASP A 5 -28.30 -35.93 -11.16
CA ASP A 5 -28.90 -34.71 -10.61
C ASP A 5 -28.38 -34.16 -9.24
N GLY A 6 -27.45 -34.84 -8.56
CA GLY A 6 -26.81 -34.37 -7.33
C GLY A 6 -25.75 -33.27 -7.52
N SER A 7 -25.37 -32.90 -8.76
CA SER A 7 -24.33 -31.90 -9.03
C SER A 7 -24.84 -30.45 -9.03
N LYS A 8 -26.12 -30.23 -9.28
CA LYS A 8 -26.71 -28.88 -9.38
C LYS A 8 -26.68 -28.07 -8.08
N GLY A 9 -26.74 -28.73 -6.93
CA GLY A 9 -26.67 -28.05 -5.63
C GLY A 9 -25.26 -27.63 -5.19
N LYS A 10 -24.23 -28.35 -5.65
CA LYS A 10 -22.85 -28.12 -5.19
C LYS A 10 -22.18 -26.91 -5.87
N GLY A 11 -22.44 -26.66 -7.15
CA GLY A 11 -21.91 -25.49 -7.88
C GLY A 11 -22.44 -24.17 -7.31
N GLY A 12 -23.73 -24.13 -6.96
CA GLY A 12 -24.36 -22.95 -6.36
C GLY A 12 -23.75 -22.52 -5.04
N LEU A 13 -23.45 -23.48 -4.16
CA LEU A 13 -22.81 -23.19 -2.84
C LEU A 13 -21.38 -22.65 -3.00
N GLN A 14 -20.60 -23.21 -3.91
CA GLN A 14 -19.22 -22.80 -4.15
C GLN A 14 -19.13 -21.35 -4.68
N ALA A 15 -20.02 -20.99 -5.58
CA ALA A 15 -20.02 -19.66 -6.11
C ALA A 15 -20.65 -18.65 -5.13
N ALA A 16 -21.65 -19.03 -4.35
CA ALA A 16 -22.12 -18.19 -3.23
C ALA A 16 -20.99 -17.92 -2.23
N PHE A 17 -20.15 -18.92 -1.97
CA PHE A 17 -18.97 -18.74 -1.13
C PHE A 17 -17.94 -17.79 -1.75
N LEU A 18 -17.65 -17.91 -3.07
CA LEU A 18 -16.77 -16.98 -3.78
C LEU A 18 -17.28 -15.53 -3.70
N PHE A 19 -18.58 -15.31 -3.90
CA PHE A 19 -19.18 -13.99 -3.79
C PHE A 19 -19.24 -13.46 -2.36
N PHE A 20 -19.38 -14.32 -1.37
CA PHE A 20 -19.25 -13.95 0.03
C PHE A 20 -17.83 -13.46 0.34
N LEU A 21 -16.79 -14.18 -0.13
CA LEU A 21 -15.40 -13.76 0.04
C LEU A 21 -15.13 -12.44 -0.68
N PHE A 22 -15.71 -12.25 -1.85
CA PHE A 22 -15.63 -11.00 -2.59
C PHE A 22 -16.26 -9.84 -1.81
N ALA A 23 -17.50 -10.01 -1.35
CA ALA A 23 -18.17 -9.00 -0.54
C ALA A 23 -17.38 -8.64 0.73
N LEU A 24 -16.86 -9.66 1.40
CA LEU A 24 -16.02 -9.46 2.57
C LEU A 24 -14.75 -8.67 2.26
N SER A 25 -14.10 -8.94 1.11
CA SER A 25 -12.89 -8.23 0.71
C SER A 25 -13.14 -6.76 0.37
N VAL A 26 -14.30 -6.43 -0.22
CA VAL A 26 -14.70 -5.05 -0.51
C VAL A 26 -15.03 -4.30 0.76
N LEU A 27 -15.91 -4.84 1.61
CA LEU A 27 -16.43 -4.16 2.81
C LEU A 27 -15.39 -4.01 3.93
N ALA A 28 -14.36 -4.82 3.93
CA ALA A 28 -13.31 -4.79 4.96
C ALA A 28 -12.02 -4.11 4.49
N SER A 29 -12.03 -3.44 3.36
CA SER A 29 -10.87 -2.80 2.73
C SER A 29 -10.16 -1.76 3.61
N GLY A 30 -10.86 -1.11 4.53
CA GLY A 30 -10.31 -0.09 5.43
C GLY A 30 -9.65 -0.66 6.69
N LYS A 31 -10.22 -0.35 7.86
CA LYS A 31 -9.65 -0.61 9.19
C LYS A 31 -9.32 -2.09 9.48
N TYR A 32 -10.09 -3.04 8.94
CA TYR A 32 -9.95 -4.47 9.20
C TYR A 32 -9.25 -5.23 8.06
N TYR A 33 -8.75 -4.52 7.08
CA TYR A 33 -8.16 -5.05 5.85
C TYR A 33 -7.18 -6.20 6.10
N GLN A 34 -6.18 -6.01 6.96
CA GLN A 34 -5.14 -7.02 7.20
C GLN A 34 -5.67 -8.31 7.82
N PHE A 35 -6.69 -8.24 8.67
CA PHE A 35 -7.29 -9.42 9.30
C PHE A 35 -8.09 -10.23 8.29
N VAL A 36 -8.96 -9.54 7.53
CA VAL A 36 -9.77 -10.20 6.51
C VAL A 36 -8.87 -10.81 5.43
N LEU A 37 -7.87 -10.10 4.98
CA LEU A 37 -6.91 -10.59 4.01
C LEU A 37 -6.10 -11.78 4.55
N GLY A 38 -5.69 -11.74 5.81
CA GLY A 38 -5.04 -12.86 6.50
C GLY A 38 -5.95 -14.09 6.54
N PHE A 39 -7.22 -13.92 6.92
CA PHE A 39 -8.23 -14.98 6.92
C PHE A 39 -8.46 -15.56 5.52
N LEU A 40 -8.61 -14.70 4.50
CA LEU A 40 -8.79 -15.11 3.10
C LEU A 40 -7.61 -15.96 2.62
N ARG A 41 -6.38 -15.53 2.90
CA ARG A 41 -5.17 -16.29 2.56
C ARG A 41 -5.20 -17.69 3.18
N VAL A 42 -5.46 -17.79 4.49
CA VAL A 42 -5.53 -19.08 5.19
C VAL A 42 -6.59 -19.98 4.55
N ALA A 43 -7.83 -19.49 4.43
CA ALA A 43 -8.95 -20.28 3.93
C ALA A 43 -8.71 -20.75 2.48
N VAL A 44 -8.31 -19.83 1.59
CA VAL A 44 -8.14 -20.11 0.16
C VAL A 44 -6.93 -21.02 -0.07
N PHE A 45 -5.78 -20.74 0.57
CA PHE A 45 -4.59 -21.57 0.37
C PHE A 45 -4.75 -22.99 0.89
N LEU A 46 -5.33 -23.19 2.09
CA LEU A 46 -5.55 -24.52 2.62
C LEU A 46 -6.57 -25.30 1.77
N PHE A 47 -7.66 -24.65 1.36
CA PHE A 47 -8.64 -25.27 0.47
C PHE A 47 -8.03 -25.63 -0.90
N ALA A 48 -7.35 -24.68 -1.53
CA ALA A 48 -6.73 -24.90 -2.85
C ALA A 48 -5.63 -25.97 -2.81
N GLY A 49 -4.79 -25.95 -1.78
CA GLY A 49 -3.75 -26.95 -1.59
C GLY A 49 -4.33 -28.36 -1.43
N ALA A 50 -5.37 -28.52 -0.61
CA ALA A 50 -6.05 -29.80 -0.44
C ALA A 50 -6.76 -30.26 -1.74
N TRP A 51 -7.37 -29.32 -2.49
CA TRP A 51 -7.99 -29.61 -3.77
C TRP A 51 -6.96 -30.03 -4.82
N LEU A 52 -5.87 -29.29 -4.95
CA LEU A 52 -4.75 -29.60 -5.87
C LEU A 52 -4.14 -30.98 -5.54
N TRP A 53 -3.92 -31.29 -4.26
CA TRP A 53 -3.39 -32.60 -3.83
C TRP A 53 -4.26 -33.76 -4.28
N ARG A 54 -5.60 -33.62 -4.11
CA ARG A 54 -6.56 -34.64 -4.55
C ARG A 54 -6.59 -34.77 -6.10
N ARG A 55 -6.48 -33.65 -6.81
CA ARG A 55 -6.52 -33.61 -8.28
C ARG A 55 -5.20 -34.07 -8.92
N ALA A 56 -4.10 -33.94 -8.23
CA ALA A 56 -2.75 -34.26 -8.72
C ALA A 56 -2.46 -35.78 -8.80
N ARG A 57 -3.49 -36.63 -8.84
CA ARG A 57 -3.34 -38.06 -9.16
C ARG A 57 -2.97 -38.27 -10.63
N ASP A 58 -3.54 -37.46 -11.50
CA ASP A 58 -3.32 -37.41 -12.92
C ASP A 58 -2.58 -36.13 -13.32
N PRO A 59 -1.89 -36.10 -14.47
CA PRO A 59 -1.33 -34.86 -15.00
C PRO A 59 -2.39 -33.77 -15.16
N LEU A 60 -2.02 -32.52 -14.89
CA LEU A 60 -2.90 -31.37 -15.03
C LEU A 60 -2.63 -30.64 -16.33
N ASP A 61 -3.67 -30.49 -17.14
CA ASP A 61 -3.61 -29.68 -18.35
C ASP A 61 -3.94 -28.21 -18.02
N VAL A 62 -2.95 -27.32 -18.15
CA VAL A 62 -3.03 -25.91 -17.80
C VAL A 62 -2.72 -24.99 -18.98
N PRO A 63 -3.40 -23.87 -19.14
CA PRO A 63 -3.07 -22.90 -20.18
C PRO A 63 -1.75 -22.17 -19.88
N ALA A 64 -1.05 -21.73 -20.93
CA ALA A 64 0.21 -20.96 -20.82
C ALA A 64 0.11 -19.78 -19.87
N TYR A 65 -1.02 -19.10 -19.86
CA TYR A 65 -1.26 -17.98 -18.96
C TYR A 65 -1.17 -18.35 -17.47
N ALA A 66 -1.66 -19.53 -17.09
CA ALA A 66 -1.56 -20.01 -15.71
C ALA A 66 -0.10 -20.22 -15.28
N LEU A 67 0.77 -20.66 -16.22
CA LEU A 67 2.20 -20.80 -15.97
C LEU A 67 2.88 -19.43 -15.78
N ILE A 68 2.52 -18.44 -16.59
CA ILE A 68 3.05 -17.06 -16.47
C ILE A 68 2.65 -16.45 -15.13
N LEU A 69 1.39 -16.60 -14.75
CA LEU A 69 0.88 -16.10 -13.46
C LEU A 69 1.54 -16.82 -12.27
N SER A 70 1.74 -18.15 -12.38
CA SER A 70 2.49 -18.92 -11.39
C SER A 70 3.95 -18.50 -11.33
N GLY A 71 4.59 -18.26 -12.48
CA GLY A 71 5.94 -17.73 -12.57
C GLY A 71 6.10 -16.36 -11.91
N PHE A 72 5.14 -15.47 -12.12
CA PHE A 72 5.12 -14.16 -11.45
C PHE A 72 4.99 -14.31 -9.93
N SER A 73 4.11 -15.20 -9.45
CA SER A 73 3.95 -15.49 -8.01
C SER A 73 5.25 -16.08 -7.42
N LEU A 74 5.86 -17.05 -8.09
CA LEU A 74 7.10 -17.70 -7.62
C LEU A 74 8.28 -16.72 -7.63
N LEU A 75 8.42 -15.90 -8.68
CA LEU A 75 9.42 -14.84 -8.72
C LEU A 75 9.25 -13.88 -7.54
N SER A 76 8.01 -13.42 -7.26
CA SER A 76 7.76 -12.49 -6.17
C SER A 76 8.07 -13.10 -4.79
N ILE A 77 7.73 -14.38 -4.57
CA ILE A 77 8.05 -15.10 -3.33
C ILE A 77 9.56 -15.27 -3.16
N GLY A 78 10.25 -15.73 -4.21
CA GLY A 78 11.70 -15.92 -4.17
C GLY A 78 12.43 -14.60 -3.91
N HIS A 79 12.03 -13.55 -4.62
CA HIS A 79 12.62 -12.22 -4.47
C HIS A 79 12.36 -11.59 -3.10
N ALA A 80 11.26 -11.94 -2.42
CA ALA A 80 10.95 -11.40 -1.10
C ALA A 80 12.07 -11.66 -0.07
N PHE A 81 12.76 -12.81 -0.17
CA PHE A 81 13.85 -13.16 0.76
C PHE A 81 15.17 -12.42 0.49
N SER A 82 15.34 -11.81 -0.68
CA SER A 82 16.47 -10.94 -1.02
C SER A 82 16.12 -9.45 -0.95
N SER A 83 14.90 -9.13 -0.54
CA SER A 83 14.40 -7.75 -0.48
C SER A 83 14.98 -6.97 0.70
N VAL A 84 14.92 -5.64 0.60
CA VAL A 84 15.32 -4.71 1.66
C VAL A 84 14.52 -4.91 2.96
N TYR A 85 13.30 -5.39 2.86
CA TYR A 85 12.48 -5.78 4.00
C TYR A 85 11.61 -6.99 3.67
N VAL A 86 12.06 -8.15 4.10
CA VAL A 86 11.45 -9.47 3.80
C VAL A 86 9.96 -9.49 4.13
N TRP A 87 9.56 -8.97 5.30
CA TRP A 87 8.16 -9.01 5.74
C TRP A 87 7.20 -8.35 4.76
N VAL A 88 7.49 -7.11 4.33
CA VAL A 88 6.62 -6.36 3.40
C VAL A 88 6.53 -7.07 2.06
N SER A 89 7.67 -7.45 1.49
CA SER A 89 7.73 -8.10 0.18
C SER A 89 7.03 -9.47 0.18
N PHE A 90 7.16 -10.23 1.27
CA PHE A 90 6.46 -11.50 1.43
C PHE A 90 4.94 -11.32 1.55
N GLN A 91 4.46 -10.28 2.25
CA GLN A 91 3.03 -9.95 2.31
C GLN A 91 2.45 -9.65 0.91
N HIS A 92 3.15 -8.87 0.09
CA HIS A 92 2.74 -8.60 -1.31
C HIS A 92 2.74 -9.88 -2.14
N SER A 93 3.74 -10.73 -2.00
CA SER A 93 3.84 -12.01 -2.71
C SER A 93 2.69 -12.96 -2.36
N LEU A 94 2.27 -12.99 -1.08
CA LEU A 94 1.09 -13.75 -0.64
C LEU A 94 -0.20 -13.22 -1.30
N ASN A 95 -0.33 -11.90 -1.50
CA ASN A 95 -1.50 -11.32 -2.18
C ASN A 95 -1.53 -11.70 -3.66
N ILE A 96 -0.39 -11.63 -4.35
CA ILE A 96 -0.28 -12.06 -5.75
C ILE A 96 -0.65 -13.54 -5.88
N SER A 97 -0.14 -14.39 -5.00
CA SER A 97 -0.44 -15.82 -4.98
C SER A 97 -1.92 -16.10 -4.70
N LEU A 98 -2.52 -15.35 -3.77
CA LEU A 98 -3.95 -15.42 -3.47
C LEU A 98 -4.80 -15.06 -4.70
N ALA A 99 -4.48 -13.96 -5.38
CA ALA A 99 -5.16 -13.52 -6.59
C ALA A 99 -5.04 -14.57 -7.71
N ALA A 100 -3.86 -15.15 -7.88
CA ALA A 100 -3.64 -16.21 -8.87
C ALA A 100 -4.51 -17.46 -8.62
N ILE A 101 -4.61 -17.90 -7.38
CA ILE A 101 -5.43 -19.06 -7.00
C ILE A 101 -6.92 -18.74 -7.13
N LEU A 102 -7.36 -17.57 -6.68
CA LEU A 102 -8.76 -17.13 -6.82
C LEU A 102 -9.17 -17.04 -8.28
N LEU A 103 -8.27 -16.58 -9.16
CA LEU A 103 -8.54 -16.57 -10.61
C LEU A 103 -8.76 -17.99 -11.14
N GLY A 104 -7.92 -18.95 -10.74
CA GLY A 104 -8.11 -20.36 -11.10
C GLY A 104 -9.47 -20.89 -10.64
N ILE A 105 -9.87 -20.58 -9.41
CA ILE A 105 -11.17 -20.97 -8.86
C ILE A 105 -12.31 -20.30 -9.65
N ALA A 106 -12.22 -19.00 -9.90
CA ALA A 106 -13.23 -18.24 -10.64
C ALA A 106 -13.43 -18.79 -12.05
N VAL A 107 -12.34 -19.06 -12.79
CA VAL A 107 -12.41 -19.63 -14.15
C VAL A 107 -13.10 -20.99 -14.15
N VAL A 108 -12.75 -21.87 -13.22
CA VAL A 108 -13.38 -23.19 -13.09
C VAL A 108 -14.88 -23.06 -12.82
N LEU A 109 -15.26 -22.24 -11.85
CA LEU A 109 -16.67 -22.04 -11.48
C LEU A 109 -17.49 -21.43 -12.62
N PHE A 110 -16.98 -20.40 -13.28
CA PHE A 110 -17.69 -19.72 -14.38
C PHE A 110 -17.78 -20.57 -15.65
N ARG A 111 -16.90 -21.56 -15.85
CA ARG A 111 -16.99 -22.50 -16.97
C ARG A 111 -17.93 -23.68 -16.73
N GLN A 112 -17.94 -24.21 -15.51
CA GLN A 112 -18.76 -25.38 -15.18
C GLN A 112 -20.26 -25.11 -15.23
N ASP A 113 -20.70 -23.88 -14.99
CA ASP A 113 -22.10 -23.51 -14.84
C ASP A 113 -22.59 -22.57 -15.96
N SER A 114 -22.54 -23.07 -17.19
CA SER A 114 -22.85 -22.28 -18.39
C SER A 114 -24.31 -21.85 -18.53
N ARG A 115 -25.25 -22.34 -17.71
CA ARG A 115 -26.69 -22.12 -17.93
C ARG A 115 -27.49 -21.41 -16.85
N SER A 116 -27.07 -21.37 -15.59
CA SER A 116 -27.97 -20.87 -14.53
C SER A 116 -27.33 -19.98 -13.46
N PHE A 117 -26.00 -19.93 -13.33
CA PHE A 117 -25.43 -19.40 -12.11
C PHE A 117 -24.59 -18.13 -12.26
N SER A 118 -23.73 -18.05 -13.27
CA SER A 118 -22.57 -17.20 -13.24
C SER A 118 -22.84 -15.69 -13.30
N TRP A 119 -23.75 -15.28 -14.19
CA TRP A 119 -23.99 -13.86 -14.44
C TRP A 119 -25.13 -13.29 -13.60
N SER A 120 -26.14 -14.11 -13.32
CA SER A 120 -27.30 -13.73 -12.50
C SER A 120 -26.94 -13.51 -11.03
N GLY A 121 -25.88 -14.14 -10.55
CA GLY A 121 -25.39 -13.97 -9.16
C GLY A 121 -24.39 -12.83 -8.99
N PHE A 122 -23.50 -12.61 -9.96
CA PHE A 122 -22.46 -11.56 -9.85
C PHE A 122 -23.05 -10.14 -9.87
N LEU A 123 -23.95 -9.86 -10.81
CA LEU A 123 -24.54 -8.52 -10.95
C LEU A 123 -25.30 -8.02 -9.72
N PRO A 124 -26.19 -8.80 -9.07
CA PRO A 124 -26.84 -8.37 -7.83
C PRO A 124 -25.86 -8.10 -6.71
N VAL A 125 -24.81 -8.93 -6.57
CA VAL A 125 -23.79 -8.73 -5.54
C VAL A 125 -23.00 -7.45 -5.80
N LEU A 126 -22.56 -7.24 -7.05
CA LEU A 126 -21.85 -6.02 -7.45
C LEU A 126 -22.73 -4.77 -7.22
N ALA A 127 -24.02 -4.84 -7.61
CA ALA A 127 -24.96 -3.75 -7.40
C ALA A 127 -25.19 -3.45 -5.92
N ALA A 128 -25.41 -4.47 -5.10
CA ALA A 128 -25.63 -4.32 -3.66
C ALA A 128 -24.43 -3.70 -2.98
N LEU A 129 -23.21 -4.18 -3.29
CA LEU A 129 -21.97 -3.61 -2.77
C LEU A 129 -21.78 -2.15 -3.20
N ALA A 130 -22.00 -1.85 -4.49
CA ALA A 130 -21.84 -0.47 -4.98
C ALA A 130 -22.86 0.50 -4.34
N VAL A 131 -24.11 0.06 -4.13
CA VAL A 131 -25.11 0.88 -3.40
C VAL A 131 -24.69 1.10 -1.97
N LEU A 132 -24.22 0.07 -1.27
CA LEU A 132 -23.76 0.17 0.12
C LEU A 132 -22.55 1.09 0.24
N GLU A 133 -21.60 0.99 -0.67
CA GLU A 133 -20.41 1.85 -0.72
C GLU A 133 -20.76 3.32 -0.98
N ILE A 134 -21.70 3.58 -1.89
CA ILE A 134 -22.21 4.94 -2.12
C ILE A 134 -22.93 5.47 -0.87
N ALA A 135 -23.74 4.64 -0.21
CA ALA A 135 -24.44 5.03 1.02
C ALA A 135 -23.46 5.40 2.14
N MET A 136 -22.42 4.58 2.33
CA MET A 136 -21.34 4.89 3.30
C MET A 136 -20.58 6.15 2.92
N ALA A 137 -20.27 6.36 1.64
CA ALA A 137 -19.59 7.56 1.18
C ALA A 137 -20.44 8.83 1.39
N VAL A 138 -21.74 8.76 1.09
CA VAL A 138 -22.68 9.86 1.36
C VAL A 138 -22.76 10.14 2.86
N HIS A 139 -22.86 9.11 3.69
CA HIS A 139 -22.82 9.24 5.15
C HIS A 139 -21.54 9.94 5.61
N GLN A 140 -20.36 9.51 5.15
CA GLN A 140 -19.08 10.16 5.48
C GLN A 140 -19.07 11.64 5.08
N ARG A 141 -19.64 11.99 3.93
CA ARG A 141 -19.71 13.39 3.47
C ARG A 141 -20.64 14.24 4.34
N LEU A 142 -21.80 13.71 4.71
CA LEU A 142 -22.82 14.44 5.45
C LEU A 142 -22.52 14.55 6.96
N THR A 143 -21.97 13.49 7.58
CA THR A 143 -21.77 13.43 9.03
C THR A 143 -20.36 13.81 9.45
N ILE A 144 -19.34 13.46 8.66
CA ILE A 144 -17.93 13.70 8.98
C ILE A 144 -17.38 14.93 8.24
N GLY A 145 -18.12 15.45 7.25
CA GLY A 145 -17.70 16.60 6.44
C GLY A 145 -16.55 16.28 5.46
N THR A 146 -16.29 15.02 5.19
CA THR A 146 -15.18 14.60 4.33
C THR A 146 -15.41 15.08 2.89
N SER A 147 -14.53 15.92 2.37
CA SER A 147 -14.63 16.44 0.99
C SER A 147 -14.49 15.34 -0.07
N ARG A 148 -13.78 14.27 0.26
CA ARG A 148 -13.53 13.12 -0.60
C ARG A 148 -13.80 11.81 0.15
N PRO A 149 -15.06 11.38 0.22
CA PRO A 149 -15.42 10.15 0.91
C PRO A 149 -14.86 8.91 0.18
N HIS A 150 -14.61 7.85 0.94
CA HIS A 150 -13.97 6.64 0.44
C HIS A 150 -14.79 5.36 0.70
N GLY A 151 -15.98 5.46 1.34
CA GLY A 151 -16.77 4.29 1.72
C GLY A 151 -16.04 3.42 2.73
N SER A 152 -15.99 2.12 2.48
CA SER A 152 -15.18 1.17 3.26
C SER A 152 -13.73 1.09 2.80
N PHE A 153 -13.40 1.60 1.62
CA PHE A 153 -12.04 1.58 1.08
C PHE A 153 -11.08 2.49 1.86
N SER A 154 -9.79 2.22 1.75
CA SER A 154 -8.76 3.04 2.38
C SER A 154 -8.51 4.38 1.69
N ASN A 155 -8.96 4.53 0.43
CA ASN A 155 -8.75 5.74 -0.38
C ASN A 155 -9.93 5.99 -1.33
N PRO A 156 -10.35 7.27 -1.53
CA PRO A 156 -11.39 7.63 -2.49
C PRO A 156 -11.14 7.14 -3.92
N MET A 157 -9.89 6.97 -4.32
CA MET A 157 -9.55 6.49 -5.66
C MET A 157 -9.96 5.04 -5.89
N PHE A 158 -9.88 4.19 -4.86
CA PHE A 158 -10.26 2.78 -4.94
C PHE A 158 -11.79 2.63 -5.01
N LEU A 159 -12.52 3.41 -4.19
CA LEU A 159 -13.97 3.51 -4.31
C LEU A 159 -14.39 3.95 -5.72
N SER A 160 -13.75 5.00 -6.25
CA SER A 160 -14.03 5.51 -7.59
C SER A 160 -13.86 4.45 -8.66
N GLU A 161 -12.79 3.69 -8.60
CA GLU A 161 -12.48 2.61 -9.54
C GLU A 161 -13.49 1.48 -9.45
N PHE A 162 -13.80 1.01 -8.25
CA PHE A 162 -14.81 -0.03 -8.02
C PHE A 162 -16.18 0.35 -8.59
N LEU A 163 -16.62 1.59 -8.34
CA LEU A 163 -17.88 2.11 -8.88
C LEU A 163 -17.84 2.28 -10.40
N ALA A 164 -16.72 2.73 -10.96
CA ALA A 164 -16.55 2.90 -12.40
C ALA A 164 -16.56 1.55 -13.15
N VAL A 165 -15.93 0.51 -12.59
CA VAL A 165 -16.03 -0.87 -13.10
C VAL A 165 -17.48 -1.33 -13.09
N GLY A 166 -18.20 -1.12 -11.99
CA GLY A 166 -19.65 -1.42 -11.92
C GLY A 166 -20.43 -0.68 -13.00
N ALA A 167 -20.18 0.63 -13.17
CA ALA A 167 -20.83 1.45 -14.20
C ALA A 167 -20.60 0.92 -15.61
N LEU A 168 -19.37 0.53 -15.96
CA LEU A 168 -19.02 -0.07 -17.26
C LEU A 168 -19.73 -1.40 -17.48
N PHE A 169 -19.81 -2.23 -16.45
CA PHE A 169 -20.49 -3.52 -16.55
C PHE A 169 -21.99 -3.36 -16.77
N PHE A 170 -22.65 -2.43 -16.06
CA PHE A 170 -24.07 -2.12 -16.29
C PHE A 170 -24.32 -1.40 -17.62
N ALA A 171 -23.40 -0.53 -18.06
CA ALA A 171 -23.46 0.08 -19.39
C ALA A 171 -23.37 -0.98 -20.51
N SER A 172 -22.52 -1.99 -20.32
CA SER A 172 -22.45 -3.13 -21.24
C SER A 172 -23.77 -3.92 -21.29
N GLY A 173 -24.41 -4.14 -20.13
CA GLY A 173 -25.75 -4.76 -20.05
C GLY A 173 -26.82 -3.94 -20.76
N LEU A 174 -26.79 -2.61 -20.61
CA LEU A 174 -27.67 -1.70 -21.36
C LEU A 174 -27.52 -1.88 -22.85
N LEU A 175 -26.29 -1.89 -23.38
CA LEU A 175 -26.00 -2.05 -24.80
C LEU A 175 -26.45 -3.44 -25.32
N GLY A 176 -26.24 -4.50 -24.52
CA GLY A 176 -26.68 -5.86 -24.87
C GLY A 176 -28.20 -6.06 -24.89
N GLU A 177 -28.93 -5.32 -24.07
CA GLU A 177 -30.41 -5.39 -24.03
C GLU A 177 -31.08 -4.34 -24.94
N TRP A 178 -30.31 -3.42 -25.54
CA TRP A 178 -30.88 -2.32 -26.33
C TRP A 178 -31.69 -2.78 -27.53
N SER A 179 -31.13 -3.69 -28.30
CA SER A 179 -31.80 -4.25 -29.50
C SER A 179 -33.00 -5.15 -29.20
N LYS A 180 -33.07 -5.71 -27.97
CA LYS A 180 -34.13 -6.62 -27.55
C LYS A 180 -35.42 -5.90 -27.07
N GLY A 181 -35.39 -4.56 -26.93
CA GLY A 181 -36.51 -3.79 -26.39
C GLY A 181 -36.90 -4.08 -24.94
N SER A 182 -36.05 -4.81 -24.22
CA SER A 182 -36.29 -5.28 -22.87
C SER A 182 -36.41 -4.14 -21.86
N ARG A 183 -37.32 -4.23 -20.88
CA ARG A 183 -37.41 -3.28 -19.75
C ARG A 183 -36.16 -3.26 -18.89
N ARG A 184 -35.33 -4.33 -18.90
CA ARG A 184 -34.06 -4.41 -18.19
C ARG A 184 -33.06 -3.32 -18.61
N ARG A 185 -33.18 -2.81 -19.87
CA ARG A 185 -32.33 -1.68 -20.32
C ARG A 185 -32.46 -0.44 -19.46
N ILE A 186 -33.64 -0.16 -18.89
CA ILE A 186 -33.86 1.01 -18.01
C ILE A 186 -33.12 0.80 -16.70
N ALA A 187 -33.20 -0.41 -16.11
CA ALA A 187 -32.52 -0.75 -14.89
C ALA A 187 -30.98 -0.70 -15.06
N TYR A 188 -30.47 -1.27 -16.15
CA TYR A 188 -29.04 -1.23 -16.44
C TYR A 188 -28.52 0.20 -16.70
N GLY A 189 -29.27 0.99 -17.48
CA GLY A 189 -28.92 2.39 -17.74
C GLY A 189 -28.94 3.23 -16.49
N GLY A 190 -29.97 3.10 -15.66
CA GLY A 190 -30.06 3.77 -14.37
C GLY A 190 -28.91 3.41 -13.42
N ALA A 191 -28.59 2.13 -13.29
CA ALA A 191 -27.46 1.67 -12.48
C ALA A 191 -26.11 2.20 -13.00
N ALA A 192 -25.90 2.17 -14.33
CA ALA A 192 -24.67 2.69 -14.93
C ALA A 192 -24.47 4.18 -14.63
N VAL A 193 -25.51 5.01 -14.81
CA VAL A 193 -25.47 6.45 -14.51
C VAL A 193 -25.25 6.70 -13.03
N PHE A 194 -25.98 5.98 -12.16
CA PHE A 194 -25.87 6.12 -10.72
C PHE A 194 -24.46 5.83 -10.20
N PHE A 195 -23.86 4.72 -10.66
CA PHE A 195 -22.49 4.35 -10.25
C PHE A 195 -21.43 5.27 -10.85
N LEU A 196 -21.59 5.69 -12.12
CA LEU A 196 -20.69 6.64 -12.74
C LEU A 196 -20.71 8.01 -12.04
N THR A 197 -21.89 8.48 -11.65
CA THR A 197 -22.04 9.71 -10.87
C THR A 197 -21.36 9.57 -9.51
N GLY A 198 -21.55 8.44 -8.81
CA GLY A 198 -20.86 8.13 -7.56
C GLY A 198 -19.34 8.11 -7.74
N ALA A 199 -18.84 7.44 -8.79
CA ALA A 199 -17.42 7.35 -9.07
C ALA A 199 -16.75 8.72 -9.29
N LEU A 200 -17.37 9.60 -10.04
CA LEU A 200 -16.76 10.88 -10.44
C LEU A 200 -17.09 12.03 -9.48
N SER A 201 -18.37 12.16 -9.08
CA SER A 201 -18.82 13.33 -8.31
C SER A 201 -18.58 13.22 -6.81
N LEU A 202 -18.68 12.02 -6.22
CA LEU A 202 -18.40 11.85 -4.79
C LEU A 202 -16.90 11.84 -4.50
N THR A 203 -16.12 11.14 -5.33
CA THR A 203 -14.70 10.91 -5.04
C THR A 203 -13.76 11.94 -5.65
N GLY A 204 -14.15 12.56 -6.77
CA GLY A 204 -13.33 13.51 -7.54
C GLY A 204 -12.01 12.89 -8.05
N SER A 205 -12.02 11.61 -8.46
CA SER A 205 -10.82 10.91 -8.92
C SER A 205 -10.43 11.26 -10.35
N ARG A 206 -9.32 11.97 -10.52
CA ARG A 206 -8.76 12.34 -11.84
C ARG A 206 -8.27 11.13 -12.62
N GLY A 207 -7.60 10.19 -11.96
CA GLY A 207 -7.05 8.97 -12.59
C GLY A 207 -8.15 8.12 -13.22
N VAL A 208 -9.26 7.90 -12.50
CA VAL A 208 -10.40 7.15 -13.00
C VAL A 208 -11.10 7.87 -14.15
N ALA A 209 -11.24 9.20 -14.10
CA ALA A 209 -11.81 9.97 -15.20
C ALA A 209 -11.01 9.81 -16.50
N VAL A 210 -9.67 9.82 -16.42
CA VAL A 210 -8.79 9.54 -17.57
C VAL A 210 -8.92 8.09 -18.02
N ALA A 211 -8.95 7.13 -17.09
CA ALA A 211 -9.02 5.70 -17.39
C ALA A 211 -10.36 5.27 -18.02
N LEU A 212 -11.45 6.00 -17.75
CA LEU A 212 -12.75 5.77 -18.40
C LEU A 212 -12.70 5.98 -19.91
N VAL A 213 -11.82 6.84 -20.42
CA VAL A 213 -11.74 7.14 -21.88
C VAL A 213 -11.42 5.88 -22.68
N PRO A 214 -10.29 5.18 -22.50
CA PRO A 214 -9.99 3.95 -23.24
C PRO A 214 -10.96 2.81 -22.87
N ALA A 215 -11.43 2.73 -21.63
CA ALA A 215 -12.37 1.69 -21.21
C ALA A 215 -13.72 1.78 -21.96
N LEU A 216 -14.28 2.98 -22.10
CA LEU A 216 -15.52 3.21 -22.86
C LEU A 216 -15.30 3.01 -24.36
N MET A 217 -14.14 3.39 -24.89
CA MET A 217 -13.82 3.09 -26.28
C MET A 217 -13.83 1.57 -26.53
N VAL A 218 -13.19 0.80 -25.66
CA VAL A 218 -13.21 -0.67 -25.73
C VAL A 218 -14.64 -1.20 -25.63
N LEU A 219 -15.44 -0.69 -24.69
CA LEU A 219 -16.82 -1.09 -24.50
C LEU A 219 -17.66 -0.90 -25.78
N VAL A 220 -17.66 0.30 -26.35
CA VAL A 220 -18.47 0.59 -27.53
C VAL A 220 -17.95 -0.10 -28.80
N VAL A 221 -16.64 -0.24 -28.95
CA VAL A 221 -16.03 -1.00 -30.06
C VAL A 221 -16.41 -2.49 -29.99
N SER A 222 -16.42 -3.05 -28.79
CA SER A 222 -16.79 -4.45 -28.54
C SER A 222 -18.25 -4.75 -28.93
N HIS A 223 -19.14 -3.77 -28.79
CA HIS A 223 -20.57 -3.90 -29.16
C HIS A 223 -20.86 -3.59 -30.61
N PHE A 224 -20.28 -2.53 -31.18
CA PHE A 224 -20.66 -1.98 -32.48
C PHE A 224 -19.62 -2.20 -33.60
N GLY A 225 -18.46 -2.78 -33.26
CA GLY A 225 -17.30 -2.87 -34.15
C GLY A 225 -16.55 -1.53 -34.28
N VAL A 226 -15.39 -1.54 -34.92
CA VAL A 226 -14.42 -0.41 -34.84
C VAL A 226 -15.01 0.89 -35.40
N SER A 227 -15.61 0.87 -36.61
CA SER A 227 -16.06 2.11 -37.28
C SER A 227 -17.27 2.76 -36.59
N ARG A 228 -18.26 1.97 -36.21
CA ARG A 228 -19.47 2.45 -35.51
C ARG A 228 -19.17 2.77 -34.06
N GLY A 229 -18.31 1.97 -33.40
CA GLY A 229 -17.88 2.17 -32.03
C GLY A 229 -17.11 3.47 -31.85
N ALA A 230 -16.17 3.81 -32.75
CA ALA A 230 -15.47 5.07 -32.72
C ALA A 230 -16.42 6.29 -32.83
N LYS A 231 -17.41 6.23 -33.73
CA LYS A 231 -18.46 7.30 -33.87
C LYS A 231 -19.29 7.41 -32.57
N ALA A 232 -19.74 6.28 -32.01
CA ALA A 232 -20.52 6.27 -30.77
C ALA A 232 -19.70 6.83 -29.59
N PHE A 233 -18.39 6.49 -29.50
CA PHE A 233 -17.49 7.02 -28.49
C PHE A 233 -17.36 8.55 -28.60
N LEU A 234 -17.15 9.08 -29.80
CA LEU A 234 -17.07 10.53 -30.01
C LEU A 234 -18.34 11.27 -29.58
N LEU A 235 -19.51 10.66 -29.74
CA LEU A 235 -20.77 11.24 -29.28
C LEU A 235 -20.94 11.19 -27.76
N LEU A 236 -20.30 10.23 -27.07
CA LEU A 236 -20.31 10.13 -25.60
C LEU A 236 -19.28 11.06 -24.92
N LEU A 237 -18.24 11.45 -25.64
CA LEU A 237 -17.13 12.24 -25.09
C LEU A 237 -17.58 13.54 -24.40
N PRO A 238 -18.50 14.37 -24.96
CA PRO A 238 -18.98 15.57 -24.28
C PRO A 238 -19.68 15.27 -22.95
N ALA A 239 -20.49 14.20 -22.88
CA ALA A 239 -21.15 13.80 -21.65
C ALA A 239 -20.14 13.37 -20.57
N LEU A 240 -19.06 12.69 -20.97
CA LEU A 240 -17.97 12.31 -20.06
C LEU A 240 -17.22 13.55 -19.52
N VAL A 241 -17.01 14.55 -20.37
CA VAL A 241 -16.39 15.82 -19.95
C VAL A 241 -17.27 16.51 -18.91
N VAL A 242 -18.59 16.59 -19.13
CA VAL A 242 -19.52 17.22 -18.19
C VAL A 242 -19.55 16.44 -16.86
N LEU A 243 -19.71 15.12 -16.89
CA LEU A 243 -19.74 14.28 -15.69
C LEU A 243 -18.39 14.30 -14.95
N GLY A 244 -17.28 14.34 -15.69
CA GLY A 244 -15.94 14.40 -15.17
C GLY A 244 -15.49 15.81 -14.73
N TRP A 245 -16.31 16.85 -14.94
CA TRP A 245 -15.91 18.25 -14.71
C TRP A 245 -15.36 18.50 -13.29
N HIS A 246 -16.00 17.96 -12.27
CA HIS A 246 -15.52 18.08 -10.91
C HIS A 246 -14.13 17.43 -10.71
N SER A 247 -13.88 16.29 -11.33
CA SER A 247 -12.57 15.65 -11.31
C SER A 247 -11.55 16.45 -12.14
N MET A 248 -11.97 17.00 -13.28
CA MET A 248 -11.12 17.75 -14.21
C MET A 248 -10.77 19.14 -13.68
N SER A 249 -11.71 19.83 -13.01
CA SER A 249 -11.45 21.16 -12.43
C SER A 249 -10.28 21.16 -11.43
N ARG A 250 -10.02 20.03 -10.79
CA ARG A 250 -8.86 19.84 -9.90
C ARG A 250 -7.52 19.79 -10.62
N PHE A 251 -7.48 19.64 -11.95
CA PHE A 251 -6.21 19.80 -12.71
C PHE A 251 -5.78 21.27 -12.78
N PHE A 252 -6.74 22.19 -12.73
CA PHE A 252 -6.50 23.61 -12.85
C PHE A 252 -6.45 24.34 -11.50
N GLY A 253 -6.77 23.63 -10.39
CA GLY A 253 -6.68 24.17 -9.04
C GLY A 253 -5.25 24.21 -8.50
N PRO A 254 -4.94 25.09 -7.53
CA PRO A 254 -3.65 25.15 -6.86
C PRO A 254 -3.48 23.88 -5.99
N ASP A 255 -3.00 22.82 -6.57
CA ASP A 255 -2.65 21.59 -5.84
C ASP A 255 -1.13 21.62 -5.62
N VAL A 256 -0.72 22.03 -4.44
CA VAL A 256 0.69 22.05 -4.00
C VAL A 256 1.37 20.69 -4.23
N TYR A 257 0.60 19.61 -4.25
CA TYR A 257 1.07 18.25 -4.44
C TYR A 257 0.94 17.72 -5.89
N ASN A 258 0.47 18.51 -6.85
CA ASN A 258 0.45 18.10 -8.26
C ASN A 258 1.84 17.74 -8.79
N TYR A 259 2.85 18.43 -8.29
CA TYR A 259 4.27 18.15 -8.53
C TYR A 259 4.72 16.81 -7.91
N GLY A 260 4.02 16.31 -6.87
CA GLY A 260 4.44 15.14 -6.12
C GLY A 260 4.52 13.84 -6.94
N ARG A 261 3.60 13.60 -7.89
CA ARG A 261 3.65 12.37 -8.72
C ARG A 261 4.87 12.31 -9.61
N TRP A 262 5.24 13.42 -10.22
CA TRP A 262 6.43 13.49 -11.08
C TRP A 262 7.72 13.26 -10.28
N ALA A 263 7.80 13.81 -9.07
CA ALA A 263 8.92 13.55 -8.16
C ALA A 263 8.97 12.07 -7.75
N PHE A 264 7.80 11.43 -7.46
CA PHE A 264 7.72 10.01 -7.13
C PHE A 264 8.18 9.12 -8.30
N TRP A 265 7.79 9.44 -9.53
CA TRP A 265 8.19 8.68 -10.71
C TRP A 265 9.69 8.81 -10.98
N ARG A 266 10.25 10.02 -10.89
CA ARG A 266 11.71 10.24 -11.01
C ARG A 266 12.49 9.51 -9.93
N SER A 267 12.01 9.56 -8.68
CA SER A 267 12.58 8.81 -7.57
C SER A 267 12.56 7.30 -7.86
N ALA A 268 11.44 6.76 -8.33
CA ALA A 268 11.31 5.35 -8.68
C ALA A 268 12.30 4.92 -9.77
N LEU A 269 12.47 5.75 -10.81
CA LEU A 269 13.45 5.47 -11.85
C LEU A 269 14.90 5.47 -11.33
N ARG A 270 15.26 6.40 -10.42
CA ARG A 270 16.57 6.40 -9.75
C ARG A 270 16.79 5.14 -8.91
N VAL A 271 15.74 4.68 -8.21
CA VAL A 271 15.81 3.40 -7.48
C VAL A 271 16.06 2.24 -8.44
N PHE A 272 15.36 2.19 -9.57
CA PHE A 272 15.56 1.14 -10.57
C PHE A 272 16.96 1.21 -11.22
N GLU A 273 17.46 2.40 -11.56
CA GLU A 273 18.81 2.59 -12.11
C GLU A 273 19.91 2.03 -11.20
N SER A 274 19.75 2.20 -9.88
CA SER A 274 20.67 1.65 -8.88
C SER A 274 20.41 0.18 -8.54
N HIS A 275 19.19 -0.32 -8.75
CA HIS A 275 18.76 -1.68 -8.39
C HIS A 275 17.92 -2.31 -9.53
N PRO A 276 18.53 -2.67 -10.67
CA PRO A 276 17.81 -3.12 -11.87
C PRO A 276 17.08 -4.46 -11.69
N PHE A 277 17.44 -5.25 -10.68
CA PHE A 277 16.74 -6.48 -10.30
C PHE A 277 15.67 -6.27 -9.22
N GLY A 278 15.50 -5.04 -8.74
CA GLY A 278 14.49 -4.65 -7.77
C GLY A 278 14.97 -4.71 -6.32
N VAL A 279 14.20 -4.05 -5.44
CA VAL A 279 14.49 -3.93 -4.00
C VAL A 279 13.49 -4.69 -3.12
N GLY A 280 12.58 -5.44 -3.74
CA GLY A 280 11.43 -6.10 -3.12
C GLY A 280 10.15 -5.29 -3.25
N LEU A 281 9.01 -5.97 -3.44
CA LEU A 281 7.69 -5.31 -3.49
C LEU A 281 7.43 -4.55 -2.19
N GLY A 282 6.93 -3.32 -2.29
CA GLY A 282 6.76 -2.40 -1.15
C GLY A 282 8.08 -1.85 -0.60
N GLY A 283 9.23 -2.16 -1.23
CA GLY A 283 10.57 -1.69 -0.84
C GLY A 283 10.85 -0.22 -1.23
N TYR A 284 10.14 0.32 -2.23
CA TYR A 284 10.30 1.68 -2.72
C TYR A 284 10.32 2.73 -1.60
N LYS A 285 9.43 2.64 -0.62
CA LYS A 285 9.34 3.62 0.48
C LYS A 285 10.66 3.79 1.26
N TYR A 286 11.47 2.75 1.36
CA TYR A 286 12.74 2.78 2.09
C TYR A 286 13.85 3.50 1.31
N TYR A 287 13.75 3.50 -0.01
CA TYR A 287 14.67 4.23 -0.90
C TYR A 287 14.19 5.63 -1.25
N TRP A 288 12.93 5.96 -0.99
CA TRP A 288 12.40 7.30 -1.19
C TRP A 288 13.26 8.38 -0.52
N PHE A 289 13.69 8.13 0.71
CA PHE A 289 14.43 9.12 1.49
C PHE A 289 15.79 9.48 0.90
N THR A 290 16.43 8.59 0.14
CA THR A 290 17.70 8.87 -0.54
C THR A 290 17.51 9.51 -1.91
N THR A 291 16.32 9.39 -2.51
CA THR A 291 16.04 9.82 -3.90
C THR A 291 15.03 10.95 -4.00
N GLN A 292 14.47 11.39 -2.85
CA GLN A 292 13.45 12.44 -2.80
C GLN A 292 13.97 13.80 -3.26
N GLU A 293 13.03 14.65 -3.72
CA GLU A 293 13.27 16.03 -4.07
C GLU A 293 12.58 16.96 -3.06
N PRO A 294 13.12 18.17 -2.82
CA PRO A 294 12.53 19.08 -1.87
C PRO A 294 11.17 19.63 -2.36
N PHE A 295 10.23 19.75 -1.45
CA PHE A 295 8.96 20.44 -1.66
C PHE A 295 9.09 21.88 -1.20
N THR A 296 9.71 22.72 -2.03
CA THR A 296 10.08 24.12 -1.68
C THR A 296 8.90 25.00 -1.27
N ALA A 297 7.69 24.67 -1.71
CA ALA A 297 6.47 25.36 -1.30
C ALA A 297 5.99 24.99 0.13
N ALA A 298 6.45 23.85 0.68
CA ALA A 298 6.13 23.43 2.03
C ALA A 298 7.08 24.08 3.04
N PHE A 299 6.58 24.38 4.23
CA PHE A 299 7.40 24.91 5.32
C PHE A 299 8.50 23.93 5.72
N ARG A 300 8.20 22.64 5.67
CA ARG A 300 9.13 21.55 5.88
C ARG A 300 9.42 20.86 4.54
N HIS A 301 10.58 21.15 3.96
CA HIS A 301 10.91 20.79 2.58
C HIS A 301 10.98 19.28 2.32
N PHE A 302 11.42 18.48 3.28
CA PHE A 302 11.60 17.03 3.15
C PHE A 302 10.66 16.24 4.08
N ALA A 303 9.56 16.83 4.53
CA ALA A 303 8.62 16.18 5.44
C ALA A 303 7.77 15.09 4.78
N LYS A 304 7.61 15.14 3.45
CA LYS A 304 6.75 14.19 2.74
C LYS A 304 7.42 12.82 2.61
N SER A 305 6.74 11.78 3.07
CA SER A 305 7.09 10.40 2.78
C SER A 305 6.25 9.87 1.63
N ALA A 306 6.83 9.01 0.78
CA ALA A 306 6.13 8.30 -0.26
C ALA A 306 6.21 6.80 0.00
N VAL A 307 5.05 6.18 0.18
CA VAL A 307 4.95 4.72 0.40
C VAL A 307 5.03 3.96 -0.91
N THR A 308 4.50 4.56 -1.99
CA THR A 308 4.46 4.00 -3.34
C THR A 308 4.76 5.10 -4.35
N PRO A 309 5.21 4.78 -5.58
CA PRO A 309 5.40 5.77 -6.65
C PRO A 309 4.07 6.26 -7.25
N HIS A 310 2.90 5.82 -6.75
CA HIS A 310 1.58 6.08 -7.34
C HIS A 310 1.50 5.67 -8.82
N ASN A 311 2.13 4.57 -9.17
CA ASN A 311 2.14 3.95 -10.49
C ASN A 311 2.55 2.48 -10.30
N GLU A 312 1.65 1.54 -10.58
CA GLU A 312 1.89 0.10 -10.36
C GLU A 312 3.00 -0.46 -11.23
N TYR A 313 3.17 0.07 -12.45
CA TYR A 313 4.24 -0.38 -13.34
C TYR A 313 5.61 -0.01 -12.78
N LEU A 314 5.74 1.19 -12.21
CA LEU A 314 6.95 1.62 -11.51
C LEU A 314 7.12 0.91 -10.16
N GLU A 315 6.04 0.59 -9.45
CA GLU A 315 6.10 -0.21 -8.22
C GLU A 315 6.66 -1.61 -8.49
N VAL A 316 6.15 -2.28 -9.54
CA VAL A 316 6.68 -3.60 -9.94
C VAL A 316 8.11 -3.50 -10.47
N LEU A 317 8.42 -2.45 -11.24
CA LEU A 317 9.77 -2.21 -11.77
C LEU A 317 10.78 -2.01 -10.64
N THR A 318 10.45 -1.18 -9.63
CA THR A 318 11.33 -0.97 -8.48
C THR A 318 11.37 -2.17 -7.55
N GLY A 319 10.25 -2.90 -7.43
CA GLY A 319 10.13 -4.04 -6.51
C GLY A 319 10.75 -5.33 -7.03
N LEU A 320 10.49 -5.70 -8.28
CA LEU A 320 10.92 -6.97 -8.90
C LEU A 320 11.86 -6.79 -10.08
N GLY A 321 12.27 -5.56 -10.37
CA GLY A 321 13.13 -5.24 -11.48
C GLY A 321 12.51 -5.49 -12.86
N PHE A 322 13.36 -5.49 -13.88
CA PHE A 322 12.94 -5.72 -15.26
C PHE A 322 12.26 -7.08 -15.50
N PRO A 323 12.73 -8.22 -14.93
CA PRO A 323 12.04 -9.49 -15.06
C PRO A 323 10.61 -9.48 -14.50
N GLY A 324 10.41 -8.85 -13.34
CA GLY A 324 9.09 -8.69 -12.74
C GLY A 324 8.15 -7.87 -13.60
N LEU A 325 8.62 -6.76 -14.17
CA LEU A 325 7.83 -5.92 -15.07
C LEU A 325 7.40 -6.68 -16.33
N ILE A 326 8.28 -7.47 -16.94
CA ILE A 326 7.94 -8.30 -18.12
C ILE A 326 6.79 -9.26 -17.78
N LEU A 327 6.91 -10.00 -16.67
CA LEU A 327 5.86 -10.94 -16.25
C LEU A 327 4.57 -10.22 -15.89
N PHE A 328 4.65 -9.08 -15.22
CA PHE A 328 3.49 -8.27 -14.88
C PHE A 328 2.77 -7.76 -16.14
N LEU A 329 3.49 -7.24 -17.12
CA LEU A 329 2.92 -6.84 -18.41
C LEU A 329 2.31 -8.03 -19.13
N ALA A 330 2.93 -9.20 -19.10
CA ALA A 330 2.35 -10.41 -19.68
C ALA A 330 1.04 -10.80 -18.98
N VAL A 331 0.97 -10.72 -17.65
CA VAL A 331 -0.27 -10.96 -16.88
C VAL A 331 -1.39 -10.01 -17.28
N LEU A 332 -1.09 -8.74 -17.54
CA LEU A 332 -2.09 -7.74 -17.92
C LEU A 332 -2.47 -7.79 -19.41
N LEU A 333 -1.50 -7.97 -20.31
CA LEU A 333 -1.73 -7.81 -21.75
C LEU A 333 -2.18 -9.10 -22.44
N LEU A 334 -1.78 -10.28 -21.97
CA LEU A 334 -2.20 -11.53 -22.62
C LEU A 334 -3.72 -11.76 -22.57
N PRO A 335 -4.46 -11.49 -21.50
CA PRO A 335 -5.93 -11.57 -21.52
C PRO A 335 -6.57 -10.66 -22.55
N LEU A 336 -6.03 -9.45 -22.74
CA LEU A 336 -6.48 -8.51 -23.77
C LEU A 336 -6.21 -9.06 -25.17
N TRP A 337 -5.01 -9.60 -25.37
CA TRP A 337 -4.64 -10.26 -26.63
C TRP A 337 -5.55 -11.44 -26.97
N TYR A 338 -5.81 -12.33 -26.00
CA TYR A 338 -6.71 -13.47 -26.19
C TYR A 338 -8.15 -13.03 -26.43
N ALA A 339 -8.60 -11.95 -25.79
CA ALA A 339 -9.90 -11.37 -26.07
C ALA A 339 -10.01 -10.89 -27.51
N VAL A 340 -9.00 -10.18 -28.03
CA VAL A 340 -8.99 -9.73 -29.45
C VAL A 340 -9.04 -10.92 -30.39
N GLN A 341 -8.22 -11.95 -30.19
CA GLN A 341 -8.17 -13.13 -31.04
C GLN A 341 -9.47 -13.95 -30.98
N GLY A 342 -10.03 -14.12 -29.79
CA GLY A 342 -11.21 -14.95 -29.55
C GLY A 342 -12.54 -14.24 -29.73
N TRP A 343 -12.57 -12.91 -29.92
CA TRP A 343 -13.81 -12.11 -29.88
C TRP A 343 -14.92 -12.60 -30.79
N LYS A 344 -14.58 -13.01 -32.01
CA LYS A 344 -15.54 -13.53 -32.98
C LYS A 344 -16.20 -14.84 -32.53
N GLY A 345 -15.55 -15.63 -31.74
CA GLY A 345 -16.02 -16.89 -31.17
C GLY A 345 -16.81 -16.73 -29.85
N VAL A 346 -16.92 -15.52 -29.30
CA VAL A 346 -17.70 -15.29 -28.07
C VAL A 346 -19.20 -15.43 -28.42
N PRO A 347 -19.96 -16.31 -27.73
CA PRO A 347 -21.39 -16.46 -27.89
C PRO A 347 -22.12 -15.13 -27.70
N GLU A 348 -23.16 -14.90 -28.50
CA GLU A 348 -23.88 -13.60 -28.54
C GLU A 348 -24.51 -13.26 -27.20
N ASP A 349 -25.05 -14.25 -26.50
CA ASP A 349 -25.61 -14.11 -25.15
C ASP A 349 -24.57 -13.73 -24.07
N ARG A 350 -23.28 -13.98 -24.32
CA ARG A 350 -22.15 -13.66 -23.42
C ARG A 350 -21.35 -12.43 -23.83
N ARG A 351 -21.56 -11.87 -25.03
CA ARG A 351 -20.78 -10.73 -25.55
C ARG A 351 -20.83 -9.53 -24.63
N TRP A 352 -21.98 -9.19 -24.11
CA TRP A 352 -22.12 -8.02 -23.24
C TRP A 352 -21.35 -8.20 -21.93
N VAL A 353 -21.33 -9.41 -21.37
CA VAL A 353 -20.61 -9.72 -20.14
C VAL A 353 -19.10 -9.66 -20.37
N ALA A 354 -18.64 -10.26 -21.48
CA ALA A 354 -17.24 -10.20 -21.89
C ALA A 354 -16.78 -8.77 -22.19
N ALA A 355 -17.64 -7.95 -22.83
CA ALA A 355 -17.34 -6.54 -23.12
C ALA A 355 -17.25 -5.70 -21.85
N GLY A 356 -18.15 -5.91 -20.89
CA GLY A 356 -18.11 -5.24 -19.58
C GLY A 356 -16.86 -5.61 -18.79
N ALA A 357 -16.50 -6.91 -18.75
CA ALA A 357 -15.30 -7.39 -18.09
C ALA A 357 -14.03 -6.82 -18.75
N LEU A 358 -13.94 -6.85 -20.07
CA LEU A 358 -12.81 -6.31 -20.82
C LEU A 358 -12.63 -4.80 -20.59
N ALA A 359 -13.73 -4.04 -20.61
CA ALA A 359 -13.70 -2.60 -20.35
C ALA A 359 -13.28 -2.29 -18.91
N GLY A 360 -13.75 -3.07 -17.92
CA GLY A 360 -13.31 -2.96 -16.52
C GLY A 360 -11.81 -3.19 -16.36
N LEU A 361 -11.27 -4.25 -16.96
CA LEU A 361 -9.82 -4.54 -16.93
C LEU A 361 -8.98 -3.46 -17.60
N VAL A 362 -9.46 -2.87 -18.70
CA VAL A 362 -8.78 -1.74 -19.36
C VAL A 362 -8.81 -0.49 -18.46
N LEU A 363 -9.93 -0.26 -17.75
CA LEU A 363 -10.02 0.83 -16.79
C LEU A 363 -8.98 0.66 -15.67
N THR A 364 -8.93 -0.51 -15.02
CA THR A 364 -7.97 -0.80 -13.93
C THR A 364 -6.54 -0.68 -14.42
N GLY A 365 -6.18 -1.33 -15.53
CA GLY A 365 -4.84 -1.26 -16.10
C GLY A 365 -4.41 0.17 -16.48
N THR A 366 -5.33 1.01 -16.98
CA THR A 366 -5.05 2.41 -17.28
C THR A 366 -4.94 3.25 -16.01
N ASN A 367 -5.82 3.03 -15.02
CA ASN A 367 -5.75 3.74 -13.74
C ASN A 367 -4.47 3.40 -12.97
N ALA A 368 -3.93 2.20 -13.12
CA ALA A 368 -2.66 1.74 -12.54
C ALA A 368 -1.43 2.59 -12.98
N LEU A 369 -1.51 3.34 -14.09
CA LEU A 369 -0.48 4.32 -14.49
C LEU A 369 -0.42 5.53 -13.54
N PHE A 370 -1.51 5.81 -12.83
CA PHE A 370 -1.65 7.02 -12.01
C PHE A 370 -1.95 6.72 -10.54
N ASN A 371 -2.02 5.42 -10.18
CA ASN A 371 -2.48 4.97 -8.88
C ASN A 371 -1.72 3.71 -8.43
N PHE A 372 -1.97 3.28 -7.18
CA PHE A 372 -1.50 2.02 -6.59
C PHE A 372 -2.70 1.11 -6.24
N ASN A 373 -3.60 0.96 -7.21
CA ASN A 373 -4.90 0.31 -7.06
C ASN A 373 -4.80 -1.20 -6.79
N LEU A 374 -3.75 -1.86 -7.25
CA LEU A 374 -3.52 -3.29 -6.98
C LEU A 374 -2.99 -3.58 -5.56
N HIS A 375 -2.76 -2.55 -4.75
CA HIS A 375 -2.52 -2.71 -3.31
C HIS A 375 -3.82 -2.92 -2.51
N GLU A 376 -4.98 -2.57 -3.09
CA GLU A 376 -6.29 -2.72 -2.46
C GLU A 376 -6.96 -4.01 -2.91
N PHE A 377 -7.05 -5.00 -1.99
CA PHE A 377 -7.47 -6.35 -2.36
C PHE A 377 -8.93 -6.43 -2.85
N GLY A 378 -9.80 -5.52 -2.42
CA GLY A 378 -11.16 -5.41 -2.95
C GLY A 378 -11.18 -5.09 -4.46
N VAL A 379 -10.25 -4.23 -4.91
CA VAL A 379 -10.05 -3.93 -6.35
C VAL A 379 -9.45 -5.14 -7.07
N VAL A 380 -8.38 -5.73 -6.52
CA VAL A 380 -7.73 -6.93 -7.09
C VAL A 380 -8.73 -8.08 -7.23
N PHE A 381 -9.58 -8.30 -6.24
CA PHE A 381 -10.58 -9.37 -6.32
C PHE A 381 -11.65 -9.07 -7.38
N THR A 382 -12.03 -7.79 -7.54
CA THR A 382 -12.89 -7.36 -8.65
C THR A 382 -12.26 -7.75 -9.99
N ASP A 383 -10.98 -7.43 -10.21
CA ASP A 383 -10.25 -7.78 -11.44
C ASP A 383 -10.11 -9.28 -11.64
N VAL A 384 -9.90 -10.05 -10.59
CA VAL A 384 -9.90 -11.52 -10.62
C VAL A 384 -11.23 -12.06 -11.13
N LEU A 385 -12.36 -11.51 -10.65
CA LEU A 385 -13.69 -11.91 -11.15
C LEU A 385 -13.90 -11.50 -12.61
N LEU A 386 -13.52 -10.28 -13.00
CA LEU A 386 -13.58 -9.81 -14.37
C LEU A 386 -12.75 -10.67 -15.32
N LEU A 387 -11.52 -11.02 -14.93
CA LEU A 387 -10.67 -11.95 -15.66
C LEU A 387 -11.32 -13.34 -15.78
N GLY A 388 -11.85 -13.87 -14.68
CA GLY A 388 -12.56 -15.15 -14.68
C GLY A 388 -13.76 -15.16 -15.62
N ILE A 389 -14.53 -14.07 -15.62
CA ILE A 389 -15.66 -13.84 -16.53
C ILE A 389 -15.20 -13.80 -17.99
N LEU A 390 -14.18 -13.01 -18.28
CA LEU A 390 -13.60 -12.88 -19.62
C LEU A 390 -13.13 -14.26 -20.15
N TRP A 391 -12.33 -14.97 -19.36
CA TRP A 391 -11.82 -16.29 -19.69
C TRP A 391 -12.91 -17.35 -19.90
N ALA A 392 -13.96 -17.32 -19.09
CA ALA A 392 -15.09 -18.23 -19.25
C ALA A 392 -15.95 -17.91 -20.50
N SER A 393 -15.88 -16.68 -21.00
CA SER A 393 -16.61 -16.24 -22.19
C SER A 393 -15.87 -16.50 -23.49
N LEU A 394 -14.53 -16.61 -23.46
CA LEU A 394 -13.71 -16.86 -24.64
C LEU A 394 -13.73 -18.33 -25.07
N PRO A 395 -13.67 -18.62 -26.38
CA PRO A 395 -13.51 -19.98 -26.88
C PRO A 395 -12.15 -20.55 -26.47
N GLU A 396 -12.09 -21.87 -26.24
CA GLU A 396 -10.83 -22.53 -25.80
C GLU A 396 -9.70 -22.37 -26.83
N SER A 397 -10.03 -22.34 -28.11
CA SER A 397 -9.07 -22.12 -29.20
C SER A 397 -8.33 -20.78 -29.12
N ALA A 398 -8.89 -19.77 -28.44
CA ALA A 398 -8.27 -18.47 -28.27
C ALA A 398 -7.24 -18.41 -27.14
N MET A 399 -7.21 -19.42 -26.26
CA MET A 399 -6.44 -19.36 -25.02
C MET A 399 -4.97 -19.77 -25.12
N GLY A 400 -4.49 -19.94 -26.34
CA GLY A 400 -3.10 -20.33 -26.61
C GLY A 400 -2.81 -21.80 -26.27
N LYS A 401 -1.52 -22.12 -26.19
CA LYS A 401 -1.06 -23.48 -25.89
C LYS A 401 -1.43 -23.92 -24.49
N ARG A 402 -1.71 -25.19 -24.34
CA ARG A 402 -1.86 -25.87 -23.06
C ARG A 402 -0.65 -26.76 -22.80
N PHE A 403 -0.36 -26.95 -21.53
CA PHE A 403 0.79 -27.73 -21.08
C PHE A 403 0.34 -28.77 -20.07
N GLU A 404 0.82 -29.96 -20.25
CA GLU A 404 0.59 -31.06 -19.32
C GLU A 404 1.61 -30.98 -18.16
N ILE A 405 1.12 -30.74 -16.96
CA ILE A 405 1.95 -30.66 -15.74
C ILE A 405 2.00 -32.04 -15.11
N PRO A 406 3.20 -32.66 -14.98
CA PRO A 406 3.34 -33.95 -14.34
C PRO A 406 2.78 -33.99 -12.92
N SER A 407 2.22 -35.10 -12.51
CA SER A 407 1.59 -35.32 -11.21
C SER A 407 2.50 -34.91 -10.02
N PHE A 408 3.81 -35.19 -10.11
CA PHE A 408 4.72 -34.84 -9.02
C PHE A 408 4.89 -33.32 -8.86
N LEU A 409 4.92 -32.53 -9.94
CA LEU A 409 4.96 -31.08 -9.88
C LEU A 409 3.64 -30.50 -9.33
N SER A 410 2.51 -31.09 -9.72
CA SER A 410 1.21 -30.71 -9.18
C SER A 410 1.10 -30.98 -7.67
N LYS A 411 1.67 -32.08 -7.18
CA LYS A 411 1.78 -32.38 -5.75
C LYS A 411 2.72 -31.40 -5.04
N ALA A 412 3.87 -31.10 -5.64
CA ALA A 412 4.80 -30.10 -5.10
C ALA A 412 4.14 -28.70 -4.99
N ALA A 413 3.39 -28.29 -6.02
CA ALA A 413 2.61 -27.05 -5.97
C ALA A 413 1.54 -27.10 -4.86
N ALA A 414 0.85 -28.22 -4.68
CA ALA A 414 -0.13 -28.37 -3.59
C ALA A 414 0.52 -28.22 -2.20
N VAL A 415 1.70 -28.84 -1.99
CA VAL A 415 2.47 -28.68 -0.75
C VAL A 415 2.87 -27.22 -0.52
N LEU A 416 3.40 -26.56 -1.57
CA LEU A 416 3.76 -25.13 -1.47
C LEU A 416 2.57 -24.28 -1.08
N VAL A 417 1.41 -24.47 -1.71
CA VAL A 417 0.18 -23.72 -1.40
C VAL A 417 -0.28 -23.95 0.05
N VAL A 418 -0.19 -25.20 0.55
CA VAL A 418 -0.47 -25.50 1.98
C VAL A 418 0.51 -24.77 2.88
N LEU A 419 1.81 -24.77 2.55
CA LEU A 419 2.83 -24.05 3.33
C LEU A 419 2.57 -22.53 3.35
N LEU A 420 2.13 -21.94 2.24
CA LEU A 420 1.71 -20.53 2.21
C LEU A 420 0.48 -20.29 3.10
N GLY A 421 -0.45 -21.25 3.17
CA GLY A 421 -1.59 -21.20 4.09
C GLY A 421 -1.18 -21.24 5.56
N LEU A 422 -0.26 -22.14 5.92
CA LEU A 422 0.28 -22.24 7.28
C LEU A 422 1.08 -20.99 7.67
N ALA A 423 1.92 -20.48 6.75
CA ALA A 423 2.63 -19.23 6.94
C ALA A 423 1.64 -18.06 7.17
N SER A 424 0.58 -17.96 6.35
CA SER A 424 -0.46 -16.94 6.50
C SER A 424 -1.17 -17.06 7.85
N ALA A 425 -1.44 -18.28 8.34
CA ALA A 425 -2.03 -18.50 9.66
C ALA A 425 -1.12 -18.03 10.80
N SER A 426 0.19 -18.32 10.69
CA SER A 426 1.19 -17.86 11.64
C SER A 426 1.28 -16.32 11.69
N LEU A 427 1.35 -15.68 10.51
CA LEU A 427 1.38 -14.21 10.39
C LEU A 427 0.10 -13.57 10.95
N LEU A 428 -1.07 -14.14 10.69
CA LEU A 428 -2.34 -13.67 11.24
C LEU A 428 -2.37 -13.79 12.77
N ALA A 429 -1.97 -14.94 13.31
CA ALA A 429 -1.89 -15.15 14.75
C ALA A 429 -0.88 -14.19 15.40
N GLY A 430 0.26 -13.94 14.75
CA GLY A 430 1.26 -12.95 15.16
C GLY A 430 0.68 -11.54 15.20
N ALA A 431 -0.09 -11.14 14.16
CA ALA A 431 -0.73 -9.83 14.10
C ALA A 431 -1.78 -9.64 15.22
N VAL A 432 -2.64 -10.63 15.47
CA VAL A 432 -3.63 -10.60 16.57
C VAL A 432 -2.93 -10.49 17.93
N THR A 433 -1.87 -11.28 18.12
CA THR A 433 -1.12 -11.31 19.37
C THR A 433 -0.37 -9.98 19.60
N TYR A 434 0.18 -9.37 18.53
CA TYR A 434 0.77 -8.03 18.57
C TYR A 434 -0.26 -6.97 19.01
N MET A 435 -1.45 -6.94 18.40
CA MET A 435 -2.51 -6.00 18.80
C MET A 435 -2.97 -6.18 20.24
N ARG A 436 -3.01 -7.43 20.74
CA ARG A 436 -3.24 -7.68 22.17
C ARG A 436 -2.14 -7.05 23.03
N GLY A 437 -0.87 -7.13 22.60
CA GLY A 437 0.24 -6.47 23.26
C GLY A 437 0.07 -4.95 23.33
N GLU A 438 -0.32 -4.32 22.23
CA GLU A 438 -0.63 -2.88 22.16
C GLU A 438 -1.78 -2.49 23.11
N ALA A 439 -2.84 -3.28 23.16
CA ALA A 439 -3.95 -3.04 24.08
C ALA A 439 -3.49 -3.11 25.55
N LEU A 440 -2.66 -4.08 25.89
CA LEU A 440 -2.09 -4.24 27.24
C LEU A 440 -1.12 -3.10 27.61
N VAL A 441 -0.42 -2.51 26.64
CA VAL A 441 0.39 -1.30 26.89
C VAL A 441 -0.50 -0.12 27.27
N ARG A 442 -1.65 0.07 26.59
CA ARG A 442 -2.60 1.14 26.92
C ARG A 442 -3.19 0.99 28.33
N THR A 443 -3.44 -0.24 28.78
CA THR A 443 -3.89 -0.51 30.15
C THR A 443 -2.77 -0.56 31.18
N LYS A 444 -1.52 -0.26 30.76
CA LYS A 444 -0.30 -0.28 31.60
C LYS A 444 0.07 -1.66 32.18
N GLU A 445 -0.47 -2.74 31.60
CA GLU A 445 -0.15 -4.12 31.95
C GLU A 445 1.16 -4.59 31.30
N TYR A 446 2.26 -3.93 31.59
CA TYR A 446 3.56 -4.09 30.91
C TYR A 446 4.12 -5.53 30.91
N PRO A 447 4.02 -6.33 32.02
CA PRO A 447 4.50 -7.71 32.00
C PRO A 447 3.70 -8.60 31.03
N SER A 448 2.38 -8.42 30.96
CA SER A 448 1.49 -9.14 30.04
C SER A 448 1.72 -8.70 28.58
N ALA A 449 1.94 -7.40 28.34
CA ALA A 449 2.30 -6.85 27.04
C ALA A 449 3.63 -7.43 26.52
N GLU A 450 4.64 -7.52 27.36
CA GLU A 450 5.95 -8.11 27.00
C GLU A 450 5.80 -9.58 26.57
N LYS A 451 5.01 -10.38 27.32
CA LYS A 451 4.72 -11.77 26.96
C LYS A 451 4.01 -11.86 25.60
N ALA A 452 3.03 -10.98 25.35
CA ALA A 452 2.31 -10.94 24.08
C ALA A 452 3.25 -10.57 22.91
N PHE A 453 4.07 -9.54 23.03
CA PHE A 453 5.01 -9.16 21.97
C PHE A 453 6.07 -10.24 21.71
N ARG A 454 6.57 -10.92 22.75
CA ARG A 454 7.50 -12.05 22.58
C ARG A 454 6.83 -13.24 21.87
N ALA A 455 5.57 -13.53 22.16
CA ALA A 455 4.81 -14.55 21.47
C ALA A 455 4.56 -14.16 19.99
N ALA A 456 4.18 -12.90 19.73
CA ALA A 456 4.01 -12.36 18.38
C ALA A 456 5.32 -12.45 17.56
N SER A 457 6.47 -12.15 18.16
CA SER A 457 7.79 -12.24 17.49
C SER A 457 8.18 -13.67 17.09
N ARG A 458 7.63 -14.70 17.74
CA ARG A 458 7.85 -16.10 17.34
C ARG A 458 6.95 -16.52 16.18
N MET A 459 5.72 -15.98 16.14
CA MET A 459 4.74 -16.26 15.09
C MET A 459 5.01 -15.48 13.80
N ASP A 460 5.54 -14.26 13.94
CA ASP A 460 5.88 -13.35 12.83
C ASP A 460 7.31 -12.82 13.00
N PRO A 461 8.34 -13.67 12.73
CA PRO A 461 9.74 -13.37 13.07
C PRO A 461 10.37 -12.29 12.20
N PHE A 462 9.80 -12.00 11.03
CA PHE A 462 10.33 -11.00 10.09
C PHE A 462 9.72 -9.61 10.29
N ARG A 463 8.76 -9.45 11.18
CA ARG A 463 8.04 -8.19 11.38
C ARG A 463 8.79 -7.27 12.35
N ALA A 464 9.55 -6.33 11.80
CA ALA A 464 10.46 -5.45 12.55
C ALA A 464 9.77 -4.55 13.60
N ILE A 465 8.49 -4.20 13.41
CA ILE A 465 7.74 -3.40 14.39
C ILE A 465 7.54 -4.12 15.73
N ILE A 466 7.61 -5.46 15.77
CA ILE A 466 7.42 -6.20 17.03
C ILE A 466 8.62 -6.02 17.97
N PRO A 467 9.89 -6.25 17.55
CA PRO A 467 11.02 -5.91 18.39
C PRO A 467 11.14 -4.39 18.69
N ASP A 468 10.70 -3.53 17.78
CA ASP A 468 10.60 -2.08 18.01
C ASP A 468 9.63 -1.76 19.17
N ALA A 469 8.44 -2.39 19.19
CA ALA A 469 7.49 -2.24 20.29
C ALA A 469 8.04 -2.79 21.64
N LEU A 470 8.81 -3.89 21.60
CA LEU A 470 9.52 -4.39 22.80
C LEU A 470 10.58 -3.39 23.29
N SER A 471 11.33 -2.77 22.38
CA SER A 471 12.28 -1.71 22.71
C SER A 471 11.57 -0.53 23.38
N ALA A 472 10.49 -0.03 22.76
CA ALA A 472 9.70 1.08 23.30
C ALA A 472 9.11 0.75 24.68
N LEU A 473 8.61 -0.49 24.87
CA LEU A 473 8.09 -0.95 26.17
C LEU A 473 9.20 -0.96 27.27
N LYS A 474 10.39 -1.46 26.92
CA LYS A 474 11.55 -1.44 27.83
C LYS A 474 11.99 -0.03 28.18
N TYR A 475 12.01 0.86 27.20
CA TYR A 475 12.33 2.27 27.39
C TYR A 475 11.32 3.00 28.31
N ARG A 476 10.02 2.79 28.13
CA ARG A 476 9.00 3.34 29.05
C ARG A 476 9.20 2.87 30.49
N ARG A 477 9.53 1.60 30.67
CA ARG A 477 9.84 1.03 31.99
C ARG A 477 11.15 1.58 32.54
N TYR A 478 12.16 1.82 31.70
CA TYR A 478 13.39 2.50 32.06
C TYR A 478 13.11 3.88 32.64
N ILE A 479 12.33 4.71 31.93
CA ILE A 479 12.01 6.06 32.40
C ILE A 479 11.37 6.03 33.80
N ALA A 480 10.43 5.14 34.04
CA ALA A 480 9.76 4.97 35.32
C ALA A 480 10.75 4.53 36.41
N ALA A 481 11.61 3.56 36.11
CA ALA A 481 12.63 3.05 37.03
C ALA A 481 13.67 4.12 37.35
N ASN A 482 14.15 4.88 36.34
CA ASN A 482 15.13 5.94 36.51
C ASN A 482 14.60 7.08 37.40
N ARG A 483 13.35 7.49 37.23
CA ARG A 483 12.67 8.47 38.12
C ARG A 483 12.58 7.95 39.56
N ALA A 484 12.34 6.67 39.74
CA ALA A 484 12.29 6.02 41.06
C ALA A 484 13.68 5.71 41.62
N LYS A 485 14.76 6.00 40.90
CA LYS A 485 16.16 5.63 41.26
C LYS A 485 16.32 4.11 41.46
N ASP A 486 15.55 3.31 40.73
CA ASP A 486 15.61 1.84 40.78
C ASP A 486 16.89 1.36 40.04
N PRO A 487 17.74 0.54 40.68
CA PRO A 487 18.96 0.03 40.04
C PRO A 487 18.74 -0.77 38.76
N ARG A 488 17.53 -1.27 38.54
CA ARG A 488 17.12 -1.97 37.27
C ARG A 488 17.02 -1.05 36.08
N ALA A 489 17.09 0.27 36.23
CA ALA A 489 16.98 1.23 35.13
C ALA A 489 18.01 0.95 34.03
N VAL A 490 19.28 0.71 34.40
CA VAL A 490 20.35 0.42 33.43
C VAL A 490 20.03 -0.85 32.60
N GLU A 491 19.60 -1.92 33.28
CA GLU A 491 19.25 -3.19 32.63
C GLU A 491 18.09 -3.00 31.60
N LEU A 492 17.09 -2.20 31.99
CA LEU A 492 15.94 -1.90 31.11
C LEU A 492 16.36 -1.12 29.87
N LEU A 493 17.27 -0.14 30.03
CA LEU A 493 17.80 0.64 28.91
C LEU A 493 18.64 -0.24 27.96
N VAL A 494 19.52 -1.07 28.51
CA VAL A 494 20.32 -2.04 27.72
C VAL A 494 19.40 -3.01 26.98
N SER A 495 18.37 -3.52 27.64
CA SER A 495 17.38 -4.39 26.98
C SER A 495 16.62 -3.67 25.87
N SER A 496 16.30 -2.38 26.03
CA SER A 496 15.68 -1.55 24.98
C SER A 496 16.61 -1.46 23.77
N ILE A 497 17.90 -1.18 23.96
CA ILE A 497 18.91 -1.13 22.89
C ILE A 497 18.98 -2.47 22.14
N GLN A 498 19.03 -3.60 22.85
CA GLN A 498 19.09 -4.93 22.22
C GLN A 498 17.89 -5.21 21.33
N TRP A 499 16.69 -4.86 21.79
CA TRP A 499 15.49 -5.03 20.97
C TRP A 499 15.45 -4.08 19.77
N GLN A 500 15.97 -2.86 19.92
CA GLN A 500 16.08 -1.90 18.82
C GLN A 500 17.08 -2.36 17.76
N GLU A 501 18.22 -2.96 18.18
CA GLU A 501 19.18 -3.58 17.25
C GLU A 501 18.52 -4.72 16.45
N LYS A 502 17.66 -5.52 17.09
CA LYS A 502 16.91 -6.56 16.39
C LYS A 502 15.92 -5.97 15.38
N ALA A 503 15.22 -4.89 15.73
CA ALA A 503 14.34 -4.21 14.79
C ALA A 503 15.09 -3.69 13.54
N ARG A 504 16.23 -3.04 13.78
CA ARG A 504 17.13 -2.54 12.75
C ARG A 504 17.67 -3.66 11.85
N SER A 505 18.04 -4.80 12.40
CA SER A 505 18.55 -5.94 11.61
C SER A 505 17.51 -6.54 10.70
N LEU A 506 16.23 -6.46 11.05
CA LEU A 506 15.11 -6.94 10.20
C LEU A 506 14.74 -5.97 9.09
N CYS A 507 14.93 -4.67 9.29
CA CYS A 507 14.68 -3.64 8.28
C CYS A 507 15.77 -2.56 8.34
N PRO A 508 16.93 -2.82 7.71
CA PRO A 508 18.11 -1.93 7.83
C PRO A 508 17.95 -0.58 7.13
N MET A 509 16.96 -0.42 6.26
CA MET A 509 16.67 0.86 5.59
C MET A 509 15.54 1.66 6.24
N GLU A 510 15.04 1.25 7.42
CA GLU A 510 14.06 2.04 8.17
C GLU A 510 14.78 3.08 9.04
N GLN A 511 14.75 4.33 8.60
CA GLN A 511 15.43 5.45 9.28
C GLN A 511 15.06 5.58 10.75
N GLY A 512 13.79 5.33 11.11
CA GLY A 512 13.30 5.44 12.48
C GLY A 512 13.99 4.51 13.46
N PHE A 513 14.41 3.32 13.00
CA PHE A 513 15.11 2.37 13.87
C PHE A 513 16.53 2.82 14.18
N HIS A 514 17.25 3.36 13.21
CA HIS A 514 18.58 3.94 13.42
C HIS A 514 18.53 5.18 14.33
N TYR A 515 17.57 6.08 14.03
CA TYR A 515 17.38 7.30 14.80
C TYR A 515 17.02 7.02 16.27
N ARG A 516 16.11 6.08 16.52
CA ARG A 516 15.76 5.65 17.89
C ARG A 516 16.95 5.04 18.60
N LEU A 517 17.73 4.22 17.92
CA LEU A 517 18.92 3.60 18.47
C LEU A 517 19.99 4.65 18.84
N ALA A 518 20.18 5.69 18.02
CA ALA A 518 21.04 6.82 18.33
C ALA A 518 20.61 7.52 19.65
N ASN A 519 19.30 7.75 19.79
CA ASN A 519 18.75 8.36 21.00
C ASN A 519 18.95 7.49 22.25
N LEU A 520 18.75 6.17 22.13
CA LEU A 520 18.96 5.23 23.23
C LEU A 520 20.44 5.18 23.68
N TYR A 521 21.39 5.24 22.76
CA TYR A 521 22.83 5.34 23.12
C TYR A 521 23.16 6.70 23.73
N PHE A 522 22.54 7.78 23.28
CA PHE A 522 22.71 9.09 23.90
C PHE A 522 22.14 9.13 25.32
N GLU A 523 20.97 8.55 25.57
CA GLU A 523 20.41 8.37 26.92
C GLU A 523 21.35 7.55 27.83
N LYS A 524 21.93 6.50 27.29
CA LYS A 524 22.86 5.66 28.01
C LYS A 524 24.13 6.45 28.42
N TYR A 525 24.63 7.31 27.51
CA TYR A 525 25.70 8.26 27.82
C TYR A 525 25.31 9.22 28.95
N LEU A 526 24.13 9.82 28.88
CA LEU A 526 23.65 10.75 29.92
C LEU A 526 23.49 10.07 31.28
N LEU A 527 23.25 8.77 31.31
CA LEU A 527 23.10 7.98 32.53
C LEU A 527 24.48 7.58 33.16
N GLY A 528 25.42 7.11 32.33
CA GLY A 528 26.67 6.51 32.76
C GLY A 528 27.93 7.33 32.46
N GLY A 529 27.84 8.33 31.57
CA GLY A 529 28.98 9.20 31.18
C GLY A 529 30.03 8.53 30.29
N GLU A 530 29.80 7.30 29.83
CA GLU A 530 30.79 6.57 29.04
C GLU A 530 30.90 7.15 27.60
N ARG A 531 32.09 7.67 27.28
CA ARG A 531 32.40 8.25 25.97
C ARG A 531 32.05 7.31 24.80
N ARG A 532 32.22 6.00 24.99
CA ARG A 532 31.87 4.97 23.98
C ARG A 532 30.40 4.99 23.59
N ASP A 533 29.48 5.26 24.52
CA ASP A 533 28.07 5.32 24.25
C ASP A 533 27.72 6.54 23.38
N LEU A 534 28.38 7.67 23.62
CA LEU A 534 28.24 8.87 22.80
C LEU A 534 28.83 8.68 21.38
N GLU A 535 29.94 7.96 21.24
CA GLU A 535 30.51 7.57 19.95
C GLU A 535 29.55 6.61 19.20
N SER A 536 28.88 5.70 19.91
CA SER A 536 27.82 4.82 19.35
C SER A 536 26.63 5.62 18.87
N ALA A 537 26.16 6.60 19.67
CA ALA A 537 25.09 7.52 19.27
C ALA A 537 25.46 8.29 17.99
N LEU A 538 26.72 8.81 17.94
CA LEU A 538 27.24 9.51 16.76
C LEU A 538 27.32 8.58 15.52
N GLY A 539 27.73 7.32 15.71
CA GLY A 539 27.71 6.31 14.66
C GLY A 539 26.31 6.07 14.12
N MET A 540 25.33 5.88 15.02
CA MET A 540 23.93 5.63 14.62
C MET A 540 23.25 6.82 13.95
N THR A 541 23.57 8.08 14.36
CA THR A 541 23.11 9.26 13.60
C THR A 541 23.71 9.27 12.20
N GLY A 542 24.97 8.82 12.04
CA GLY A 542 25.60 8.64 10.74
C GLY A 542 24.87 7.62 9.86
N GLU A 543 24.50 6.47 10.41
CA GLU A 543 23.70 5.45 9.71
C GLU A 543 22.30 5.99 9.37
N THR A 544 21.65 6.73 10.28
CA THR A 544 20.38 7.41 10.00
C THR A 544 20.49 8.32 8.76
N LEU A 545 21.55 9.11 8.68
CA LEU A 545 21.80 10.06 7.58
C LEU A 545 22.24 9.39 6.28
N LYS A 546 22.72 8.15 6.31
CA LYS A 546 22.91 7.35 5.07
C LYS A 546 21.55 6.93 4.47
N VAL A 547 20.61 6.55 5.33
CA VAL A 547 19.26 6.16 4.90
C VAL A 547 18.40 7.38 4.54
N ASN A 548 18.47 8.44 5.36
CA ASN A 548 17.78 9.71 5.07
C ASN A 548 18.73 10.91 5.26
N PRO A 549 19.38 11.37 4.18
CA PRO A 549 20.32 12.48 4.23
C PRO A 549 19.71 13.83 4.63
N TYR A 550 18.38 13.93 4.62
CA TYR A 550 17.60 15.15 4.80
C TYR A 550 16.86 15.19 6.15
N LEU A 551 17.12 14.25 7.06
CA LEU A 551 16.48 14.22 8.38
C LEU A 551 17.14 15.25 9.30
N VAL A 552 16.50 16.40 9.45
CA VAL A 552 17.04 17.55 10.22
C VAL A 552 17.20 17.20 11.70
N GLU A 553 16.30 16.40 12.25
CA GLU A 553 16.39 15.90 13.63
C GLU A 553 17.65 15.06 13.88
N ALA A 554 18.05 14.25 12.90
CA ALA A 554 19.27 13.48 13.00
C ALA A 554 20.53 14.36 12.88
N LEU A 555 20.50 15.38 12.01
CA LEU A 555 21.56 16.39 11.92
C LEU A 555 21.69 17.17 13.24
N TRP A 556 20.58 17.57 13.83
CA TRP A 556 20.58 18.23 15.14
C TRP A 556 21.20 17.35 16.22
N ASN A 557 20.73 16.10 16.37
CA ASN A 557 21.26 15.18 17.38
C ASN A 557 22.74 14.88 17.16
N ARG A 558 23.18 14.79 15.92
CA ARG A 558 24.59 14.62 15.56
C ARG A 558 25.41 15.83 15.98
N ALA A 559 24.91 17.05 15.76
CA ALA A 559 25.56 18.28 16.20
C ALA A 559 25.68 18.35 17.73
N GLN A 560 24.63 17.96 18.45
CA GLN A 560 24.68 17.89 19.93
C GLN A 560 25.73 16.86 20.42
N ALA A 561 25.77 15.67 19.80
CA ALA A 561 26.74 14.65 20.12
C ALA A 561 28.20 15.15 19.93
N PHE A 562 28.46 15.90 18.87
CA PHE A 562 29.76 16.54 18.67
C PHE A 562 30.12 17.56 19.76
N LEU A 563 29.13 18.35 20.23
CA LEU A 563 29.36 19.29 21.33
C LEU A 563 29.74 18.57 22.61
N TYR A 564 29.06 17.49 22.95
CA TYR A 564 29.41 16.67 24.13
C TYR A 564 30.78 16.01 24.03
N LEU A 565 31.29 15.77 22.80
CA LEU A 565 32.64 15.28 22.53
C LEU A 565 33.70 16.40 22.51
N GLY A 566 33.31 17.67 22.70
CA GLY A 566 34.21 18.84 22.57
C GLY A 566 34.57 19.20 21.13
N ARG A 567 33.89 18.66 20.15
CA ARG A 567 34.15 18.83 18.72
C ARG A 567 33.25 19.93 18.15
N ALA A 568 33.44 21.17 18.55
CA ALA A 568 32.59 22.30 18.21
C ALA A 568 32.56 22.61 16.74
N GLU A 569 33.66 22.47 16.00
CA GLU A 569 33.75 22.73 14.56
C GLU A 569 32.91 21.73 13.76
N ASP A 570 32.94 20.45 14.09
CA ASP A 570 32.11 19.42 13.48
C ASP A 570 30.61 19.67 13.75
N SER A 571 30.28 20.20 14.93
CA SER A 571 28.92 20.62 15.25
C SER A 571 28.45 21.76 14.38
N VAL A 572 29.29 22.80 14.20
CA VAL A 572 28.98 23.94 13.30
C VAL A 572 28.75 23.45 11.88
N GLY A 573 29.67 22.68 11.29
CA GLY A 573 29.50 22.15 9.93
C GLY A 573 28.25 21.27 9.75
N THR A 574 27.88 20.52 10.81
CA THR A 574 26.64 19.70 10.81
C THR A 574 25.40 20.59 10.84
N LEU A 575 25.38 21.64 11.63
CA LEU A 575 24.27 22.60 11.69
C LEU A 575 24.13 23.44 10.42
N GLU A 576 25.25 23.84 9.80
CA GLU A 576 25.25 24.50 8.49
C GLU A 576 24.58 23.64 7.44
N ARG A 577 24.90 22.34 7.41
CA ARG A 577 24.20 21.39 6.54
C ARG A 577 22.70 21.30 6.88
N ALA A 578 22.33 21.31 8.18
CA ALA A 578 20.94 21.23 8.61
C ALA A 578 20.10 22.41 8.12
N VAL A 579 20.62 23.65 8.17
CA VAL A 579 19.94 24.85 7.69
C VAL A 579 19.92 24.98 6.16
N ILE A 580 20.84 24.31 5.45
CA ILE A 580 20.78 24.17 3.98
C ILE A 580 19.66 23.21 3.58
N VAL A 581 19.56 22.08 4.27
CA VAL A 581 18.51 21.08 4.03
C VAL A 581 17.12 21.65 4.36
N GLU A 582 16.99 22.38 5.47
CA GLU A 582 15.73 22.98 5.89
C GLU A 582 15.94 24.47 6.22
N PRO A 583 15.71 25.36 5.27
CA PRO A 583 15.85 26.80 5.46
C PRO A 583 14.94 27.41 6.54
N ASN A 584 13.89 26.68 6.94
CA ASN A 584 12.98 27.08 8.02
C ASN A 584 13.41 26.54 9.41
N PHE A 585 14.65 26.03 9.52
CA PHE A 585 15.19 25.55 10.79
C PHE A 585 15.77 26.70 11.60
N CYS A 586 14.87 27.53 12.19
CA CYS A 586 15.22 28.74 12.95
C CYS A 586 16.11 28.43 14.16
N ARG A 587 15.88 27.31 14.86
CA ARG A 587 16.72 26.83 15.96
C ARG A 587 18.16 26.55 15.52
N GLY A 588 18.32 26.00 14.30
CA GLY A 588 19.64 25.72 13.73
C GLY A 588 20.44 27.00 13.55
N TYR A 589 19.83 28.04 12.99
CA TYR A 589 20.47 29.37 12.87
C TYR A 589 20.82 29.98 14.23
N ALA A 590 19.90 29.91 15.20
CA ALA A 590 20.16 30.41 16.55
C ALA A 590 21.33 29.69 17.23
N LYS A 591 21.42 28.35 17.07
CA LYS A 591 22.54 27.58 17.63
C LYS A 591 23.86 27.85 16.93
N LEU A 592 23.85 28.07 15.62
CA LEU A 592 25.03 28.50 14.86
C LEU A 592 25.54 29.86 15.36
N ALA A 593 24.63 30.83 15.57
CA ALA A 593 25.00 32.13 16.13
C ALA A 593 25.67 31.97 17.50
N GLU A 594 25.10 31.18 18.40
CA GLU A 594 25.64 30.89 19.72
C GLU A 594 27.10 30.29 19.65
N LEU A 595 27.30 29.29 18.76
CA LEU A 595 28.55 28.58 18.65
C LEU A 595 29.66 29.36 17.95
N THR A 596 29.32 30.34 17.12
CA THR A 596 30.29 31.20 16.44
C THR A 596 30.57 32.50 17.20
N LYS A 597 29.77 32.84 18.19
CA LYS A 597 29.94 34.02 19.05
C LYS A 597 31.31 34.02 19.74
N GLY A 598 32.03 35.13 19.66
CA GLY A 598 33.37 35.28 20.23
C GLY A 598 34.51 34.61 19.43
N LYS A 599 34.19 33.82 18.40
CA LYS A 599 35.18 33.24 17.47
C LYS A 599 35.16 33.92 16.12
N ASP A 600 33.96 34.14 15.56
CA ASP A 600 33.70 34.81 14.30
C ASP A 600 32.46 35.72 14.46
N GLU A 601 32.65 36.90 14.96
CA GLU A 601 31.55 37.85 15.21
C GLU A 601 30.76 38.24 13.96
N PRO A 602 31.36 38.50 12.79
CA PRO A 602 30.60 38.74 11.54
C PRO A 602 29.67 37.60 11.18
N GLN A 603 30.14 36.36 11.27
CA GLN A 603 29.36 35.16 10.99
C GLN A 603 28.26 34.94 12.02
N SER A 604 28.54 35.16 13.31
CA SER A 604 27.54 35.09 14.38
C SER A 604 26.37 36.02 14.13
N ARG A 605 26.65 37.32 13.83
CA ARG A 605 25.61 38.31 13.48
C ARG A 605 24.79 37.90 12.24
N THR A 606 25.44 37.29 11.26
CA THR A 606 24.76 36.79 10.07
C THR A 606 23.76 35.71 10.42
N TRP A 607 24.14 34.75 11.30
CA TRP A 607 23.26 33.68 11.76
C TRP A 607 22.12 34.22 12.64
N GLU A 608 22.38 35.19 13.52
CA GLU A 608 21.34 35.87 14.33
C GLU A 608 20.28 36.53 13.44
N ALA A 609 20.72 37.27 12.42
CA ALA A 609 19.81 37.91 11.47
C ALA A 609 18.97 36.88 10.69
N ARG A 610 19.57 35.77 10.26
CA ARG A 610 18.85 34.68 9.59
C ARG A 610 17.85 33.98 10.52
N ALA A 611 18.19 33.80 11.79
CA ALA A 611 17.28 33.23 12.78
C ALA A 611 16.04 34.11 12.99
N GLU A 612 16.21 35.44 13.00
CA GLU A 612 15.09 36.38 13.17
C GLU A 612 14.20 36.42 11.92
N ILE A 613 14.78 36.51 10.72
CA ILE A 613 14.04 36.45 9.45
C ILE A 613 13.23 35.14 9.37
N CYS A 614 13.83 34.02 9.79
CA CYS A 614 13.17 32.71 9.83
C CYS A 614 11.98 32.71 10.78
N ARG A 615 12.11 33.26 12.01
CA ARG A 615 11.00 33.37 12.98
C ARG A 615 9.90 34.30 12.48
N GLU A 616 10.24 35.40 11.87
CA GLU A 616 9.27 36.32 11.27
C GLU A 616 8.45 35.65 10.16
N ALA A 617 9.11 34.89 9.30
CA ALA A 617 8.43 34.12 8.25
C ALA A 617 7.48 33.04 8.81
N ALA A 618 7.72 32.55 10.03
CA ALA A 618 6.87 31.59 10.72
C ALA A 618 5.70 32.27 11.49
N ARG A 619 5.82 33.56 11.80
CA ARG A 619 4.75 34.30 12.52
C ARG A 619 3.43 34.30 11.73
N GLY A 620 2.36 33.99 12.43
CA GLY A 620 1.02 33.94 11.83
C GLY A 620 0.68 32.67 11.05
N ARG A 621 1.60 31.72 10.95
CA ARG A 621 1.31 30.38 10.42
C ARG A 621 0.78 29.45 11.51
N THR A 622 -0.22 28.64 11.19
CA THR A 622 -0.62 27.52 12.04
C THR A 622 0.37 26.37 11.82
N LEU A 623 1.31 26.21 12.73
CA LEU A 623 2.35 25.20 12.65
C LEU A 623 1.91 23.88 13.31
N GLU A 624 2.19 22.76 12.63
CA GLU A 624 2.13 21.44 13.24
C GLU A 624 3.23 21.27 14.31
N GLU A 625 3.11 20.27 15.19
CA GLU A 625 4.08 20.04 16.27
C GLU A 625 5.51 19.88 15.76
N SER A 626 5.69 19.11 14.68
CA SER A 626 6.97 18.91 14.00
C SER A 626 7.54 20.19 13.38
N GLU A 627 6.69 21.12 12.95
CA GLU A 627 7.07 22.40 12.41
C GLU A 627 7.43 23.41 13.52
N ARG A 628 6.69 23.38 14.65
CA ARG A 628 7.03 24.17 15.84
C ARG A 628 8.44 23.83 16.36
N TRP A 629 8.81 22.54 16.34
CA TRP A 629 10.14 22.12 16.72
C TRP A 629 11.25 22.77 15.90
N LEU A 630 11.01 23.09 14.63
CA LEU A 630 11.99 23.79 13.77
C LEU A 630 12.18 25.27 14.20
N VAL A 631 11.13 25.92 14.71
CA VAL A 631 11.09 27.37 14.95
C VAL A 631 11.37 27.70 16.39
N GLU A 632 10.72 27.02 17.32
CA GLU A 632 10.76 27.32 18.75
C GLU A 632 11.84 26.47 19.42
N ASP A 633 12.58 27.08 20.34
CA ASP A 633 13.33 26.29 21.30
C ASP A 633 12.38 25.89 22.44
N PRO A 634 11.99 24.62 22.57
CA PRO A 634 11.11 24.18 23.64
C PRO A 634 11.80 24.25 25.03
N GLY A 635 12.95 24.94 25.13
CA GLY A 635 13.82 24.91 26.32
C GLY A 635 14.60 23.59 26.39
N PRO A 636 15.21 23.22 27.52
CA PRO A 636 15.99 22.00 27.67
C PRO A 636 15.14 20.72 27.62
N ARG A 637 14.01 20.73 26.91
CA ARG A 637 13.26 19.51 26.59
C ARG A 637 14.02 18.75 25.52
N SER A 638 14.83 17.80 25.95
CA SER A 638 15.20 16.69 25.09
C SER A 638 13.91 16.04 24.54
N ILE A 639 13.96 15.40 23.36
CA ILE A 639 12.85 14.56 22.84
C ILE A 639 12.32 13.61 23.92
N THR A 640 13.12 13.32 24.92
CA THR A 640 12.85 12.60 26.17
C THR A 640 11.93 13.31 27.16
N GLU A 641 11.73 14.63 27.10
CA GLU A 641 10.90 15.33 28.09
C GLU A 641 9.40 15.39 27.77
N ALA A 642 9.02 15.38 26.51
CA ALA A 642 7.61 15.15 26.13
C ALA A 642 7.17 13.73 26.55
N GLU A 643 8.05 12.76 26.41
CA GLU A 643 7.86 11.40 26.95
C GLU A 643 8.06 11.34 28.49
N ARG A 644 8.81 12.26 29.11
CA ARG A 644 9.01 12.36 30.56
C ARG A 644 7.81 12.88 31.34
N ASN A 645 7.03 13.80 30.79
CA ASN A 645 5.97 14.48 31.54
C ASN A 645 4.65 13.71 31.64
N GLY A 646 4.46 12.62 30.90
CA GLY A 646 3.37 11.66 31.16
C GLY A 646 1.94 12.17 30.93
N ASP A 647 1.76 13.41 30.48
CA ASP A 647 0.45 14.09 30.34
C ASP A 647 -0.05 14.18 28.89
N GLY A 648 0.65 13.54 27.97
CA GLY A 648 0.19 13.24 26.63
C GLY A 648 0.53 11.78 26.33
N GLU A 649 -0.35 11.02 25.70
CA GLU A 649 0.08 9.85 24.97
C GLU A 649 1.33 10.27 24.19
N PRO A 650 2.46 9.56 24.28
CA PRO A 650 3.56 9.82 23.37
C PRO A 650 3.02 9.41 21.99
N ASP A 651 2.44 10.36 21.28
CA ASP A 651 2.35 10.26 19.86
C ASP A 651 3.80 10.10 19.41
N LEU A 652 4.17 8.86 19.11
CA LEU A 652 5.30 8.58 18.24
C LEU A 652 5.19 9.60 17.12
N PRO A 653 6.24 10.39 16.81
CA PRO A 653 6.14 11.45 15.83
C PRO A 653 5.33 10.93 14.66
N SER A 654 4.20 11.59 14.39
CA SER A 654 3.09 11.13 13.52
C SER A 654 3.49 10.92 12.05
N GLY A 655 4.78 10.88 11.77
CA GLY A 655 5.38 10.45 10.52
C GLY A 655 5.49 8.93 10.35
N PHE A 656 5.26 8.12 11.39
CA PHE A 656 5.42 6.66 11.35
C PHE A 656 4.19 5.90 11.85
N SER A 657 3.00 6.40 11.59
CA SER A 657 1.85 5.51 11.56
C SER A 657 2.06 4.55 10.37
N PRO A 658 2.11 3.22 10.57
CA PRO A 658 1.97 2.30 9.45
C PRO A 658 0.65 2.70 8.80
N SER A 659 0.69 3.07 7.54
CA SER A 659 -0.43 3.55 6.72
C SER A 659 -1.76 3.01 7.22
N ARG A 660 -2.59 3.90 7.81
CA ARG A 660 -4.02 3.66 7.86
C ARG A 660 -4.57 3.52 6.46
#